data_3c1de44ad528754ea7a8fe26774d162f
#
_entry.id   3c1de44ad528754ea7a8fe26774d162f
#
_cell.length_a   1.000
_cell.length_b   1.000
_cell.length_c   1.000
_cell.angle_alpha   90.00
_cell.angle_beta   90.00
_cell.angle_gamma   90.00
#
_symmetry.space_group_name_H-M   'P 1'
#
loop_
_entity.id
_entity.type
_entity.pdbx_description
1 polymer ?
#
loop_
_entity_poly.entity_id
_entity_poly.type
_entity_poly.pdbx_seq_one_letter_code
_entity_poly.pdbx_strand_id
1 'polypeptide(L)'
;MNQKALSTLEYTKIITQLEEYASTSMGKKRCRELVPMNDLQEIKTAQSQTSDALARILRKGSISFSGAKDIRDSLLRLKVGSSLSIAELLRVSALLRVALRASDYGKRDHEPGEEDDALDAMFRELSPVVSLAKEIDRCILSEEEIADDASNGLRSVRRAMKTAAEKIRTQLNSLVVNSRTYLQDGVITMRNGRYCVPVKAEHKSNVPGMVHDQSSSGSTIFVEPLSVVKLNNELRELEIREQKEIEAVLAALSNQTCDHLDELTLDLELIGELDFIFAKAALSRHYRGCEPRLNKDGIIRLKNARHPLLDPHRVVPITLTLGENFDLLIVTGPNTGGKTVSLKTVGLLTLMGLAGLHVPAAEGTTLSVFTEVYADIGDEQSIEQNLSTFSSHMTNTVKFLDKADKDSLVLFDELGAGTDPVEGAALAMAILSFLHNMKVRTMATTHYSELKLFALSTPGVENASCEFNVETLRPTYRLLVGIPGKSNAFAISRKLGLPEFIIDDAKKHIDSQDESFEDVISNLEASRVQMEQDKEQIAAYKEEMESLKKQLSAQKEKLEQQKAKILQDANEKARKVLQDAKDYADETIRIINKKTDGGEVSRLLEEERTKLRTKLDKTASKAQISQPKASPSKKPDAKKLKLGDAVKVVSLNLRGIVSSLPNARGDLFVQMGILRSQVNINDLELIDEQTISGDGVPAMRTKQKGNGSGKIRMSKSASVSPEINLIGKTVDEAIPELDKYLDDAYLAHLEKVRVVHGRGTGALRNGVHQHLRKLKYVKSFHLGEFGEGDSGVTIVTFK
;
A
#
# COMPACT_ATOMS: atom_id res chain seq x y z
N MET A 1 19.24 -21.48 -1.87
CA MET A 1 18.38 -20.99 -0.74
C MET A 1 18.11 -22.15 0.23
N ASN A 2 18.28 -21.94 1.52
CA ASN A 2 18.17 -22.97 2.57
C ASN A 2 16.73 -23.46 2.74
N GLN A 3 16.48 -24.75 2.53
CA GLN A 3 15.16 -25.39 2.64
C GLN A 3 14.57 -25.29 4.07
N LYS A 4 15.43 -25.38 5.10
CA LYS A 4 15.00 -25.22 6.49
C LYS A 4 14.50 -23.80 6.73
N ALA A 5 15.16 -22.78 6.19
CA ALA A 5 14.71 -21.39 6.31
C ALA A 5 13.34 -21.15 5.65
N LEU A 6 13.09 -21.76 4.47
CA LEU A 6 11.79 -21.68 3.80
C LEU A 6 10.65 -22.23 4.66
N SER A 7 10.87 -23.34 5.34
CA SER A 7 9.86 -23.94 6.24
C SER A 7 9.71 -23.15 7.54
N THR A 8 10.81 -22.75 8.18
CA THR A 8 10.82 -22.00 9.44
C THR A 8 10.17 -20.63 9.31
N LEU A 9 10.42 -19.94 8.20
CA LEU A 9 9.83 -18.65 7.86
C LEU A 9 8.43 -18.77 7.24
N GLU A 10 7.88 -19.98 7.14
CA GLU A 10 6.53 -20.25 6.64
C GLU A 10 6.28 -19.80 5.19
N TYR A 11 7.35 -19.77 4.38
CA TYR A 11 7.26 -19.38 2.97
C TYR A 11 6.29 -20.25 2.18
N THR A 12 6.22 -21.54 2.51
CA THR A 12 5.29 -22.49 1.91
C THR A 12 3.82 -22.10 2.06
N LYS A 13 3.46 -21.41 3.17
CA LYS A 13 2.09 -20.90 3.36
C LYS A 13 1.78 -19.76 2.37
N ILE A 14 2.77 -18.91 2.05
CA ILE A 14 2.63 -17.88 1.02
C ILE A 14 2.41 -18.51 -0.35
N ILE A 15 3.16 -19.56 -0.65
CA ILE A 15 3.00 -20.32 -1.89
C ILE A 15 1.61 -20.95 -2.00
N THR A 16 1.09 -21.52 -0.89
CA THR A 16 -0.28 -22.05 -0.85
C THR A 16 -1.32 -20.96 -1.12
N GLN A 17 -1.17 -19.79 -0.51
CA GLN A 17 -2.06 -18.66 -0.78
C GLN A 17 -1.93 -18.15 -2.23
N LEU A 18 -0.72 -18.13 -2.79
CA LEU A 18 -0.50 -17.75 -4.18
C LEU A 18 -1.22 -18.72 -5.14
N GLU A 19 -1.16 -20.03 -4.85
CA GLU A 19 -1.81 -21.07 -5.65
C GLU A 19 -3.34 -20.90 -5.71
N GLU A 20 -3.96 -20.36 -4.67
CA GLU A 20 -5.40 -20.07 -4.63
C GLU A 20 -5.84 -19.03 -5.69
N TYR A 21 -4.94 -18.13 -6.07
CA TYR A 21 -5.20 -17.11 -7.09
C TYR A 21 -4.96 -17.59 -8.52
N ALA A 22 -4.23 -18.68 -8.72
CA ALA A 22 -4.04 -19.28 -10.04
C ALA A 22 -5.26 -20.13 -10.42
N SER A 23 -5.77 -19.96 -11.63
CA SER A 23 -6.98 -20.63 -12.11
C SER A 23 -6.72 -21.89 -12.92
N THR A 24 -5.51 -22.05 -13.48
CA THR A 24 -5.12 -23.20 -14.29
C THR A 24 -4.20 -24.18 -13.52
N SER A 25 -4.21 -25.44 -13.91
CA SER A 25 -3.27 -26.43 -13.35
C SER A 25 -1.80 -26.06 -13.63
N MET A 26 -1.53 -25.41 -14.77
CA MET A 26 -0.20 -24.97 -15.19
C MET A 26 0.29 -23.80 -14.34
N GLY A 27 -0.56 -22.75 -14.15
CA GLY A 27 -0.27 -21.62 -13.26
C GLY A 27 -0.06 -22.08 -11.82
N LYS A 28 -0.91 -22.97 -11.31
CA LYS A 28 -0.75 -23.60 -9.98
C LYS A 28 0.55 -24.35 -9.83
N LYS A 29 0.97 -25.09 -10.85
CA LYS A 29 2.26 -25.78 -10.86
C LYS A 29 3.41 -24.78 -10.74
N ARG A 30 3.40 -23.71 -11.53
CA ARG A 30 4.42 -22.64 -11.47
C ARG A 30 4.43 -21.94 -10.09
N CYS A 31 3.27 -21.73 -9.47
CA CYS A 31 3.19 -21.22 -8.10
C CYS A 31 3.91 -22.13 -7.11
N ARG A 32 3.68 -23.45 -7.17
CA ARG A 32 4.33 -24.43 -6.28
C ARG A 32 5.83 -24.55 -6.48
N GLU A 33 6.30 -24.35 -7.71
CA GLU A 33 7.71 -24.39 -8.09
C GLU A 33 8.44 -23.06 -7.83
N LEU A 34 7.74 -22.01 -7.38
CA LEU A 34 8.34 -20.70 -7.13
C LEU A 34 9.29 -20.76 -5.94
N VAL A 35 10.55 -20.49 -6.21
CA VAL A 35 11.62 -20.40 -5.21
C VAL A 35 12.27 -19.01 -5.28
N PRO A 36 12.83 -18.50 -4.16
CA PRO A 36 13.60 -17.26 -4.18
C PRO A 36 14.83 -17.38 -5.11
N MET A 37 15.03 -16.36 -5.92
CA MET A 37 16.10 -16.25 -6.92
C MET A 37 17.30 -15.49 -6.35
N ASN A 38 18.47 -15.64 -7.00
CA ASN A 38 19.71 -14.96 -6.61
C ASN A 38 20.21 -13.95 -7.66
N ASP A 39 19.61 -13.96 -8.85
CA ASP A 39 19.97 -13.00 -9.89
C ASP A 39 19.11 -11.75 -9.78
N LEU A 40 19.76 -10.58 -9.62
CA LEU A 40 19.07 -9.29 -9.48
C LEU A 40 18.21 -8.96 -10.70
N GLN A 41 18.65 -9.36 -11.90
CA GLN A 41 17.95 -9.01 -13.13
C GLN A 41 16.68 -9.85 -13.30
N GLU A 42 16.79 -11.14 -13.02
CA GLU A 42 15.63 -12.05 -13.03
C GLU A 42 14.56 -11.61 -12.02
N ILE A 43 14.99 -11.25 -10.78
CA ILE A 43 14.07 -10.78 -9.75
C ILE A 43 13.38 -9.48 -10.19
N LYS A 44 14.13 -8.51 -10.74
CA LYS A 44 13.56 -7.26 -11.24
C LYS A 44 12.55 -7.49 -12.36
N THR A 45 12.87 -8.36 -13.30
CA THR A 45 11.94 -8.73 -14.39
C THR A 45 10.64 -9.32 -13.81
N ALA A 46 10.77 -10.26 -12.86
CA ALA A 46 9.62 -10.88 -12.22
C ALA A 46 8.78 -9.89 -11.40
N GLN A 47 9.41 -8.88 -10.77
CA GLN A 47 8.72 -7.81 -10.06
C GLN A 47 8.02 -6.86 -11.02
N SER A 48 8.71 -6.42 -12.09
CA SER A 48 8.11 -5.56 -13.12
C SER A 48 6.88 -6.23 -13.75
N GLN A 49 6.96 -7.50 -14.10
CA GLN A 49 5.82 -8.26 -14.59
C GLN A 49 4.64 -8.28 -13.59
N THR A 50 4.94 -8.41 -12.29
CA THR A 50 3.92 -8.38 -11.24
C THR A 50 3.30 -7.00 -11.10
N SER A 51 4.10 -5.92 -11.16
CA SER A 51 3.64 -4.53 -11.12
C SER A 51 2.76 -4.18 -12.31
N ASP A 52 3.15 -4.59 -13.53
CA ASP A 52 2.40 -4.33 -14.75
C ASP A 52 1.07 -5.11 -14.78
N ALA A 53 1.09 -6.37 -14.32
CA ALA A 53 -0.14 -7.14 -14.15
C ALA A 53 -1.08 -6.48 -13.12
N LEU A 54 -0.55 -5.98 -12.01
CA LEU A 54 -1.33 -5.25 -11.00
C LEU A 54 -1.93 -3.97 -11.58
N ALA A 55 -1.13 -3.20 -12.32
CA ALA A 55 -1.61 -1.99 -13.00
C ALA A 55 -2.74 -2.30 -14.00
N ARG A 56 -2.60 -3.39 -14.76
CA ARG A 56 -3.66 -3.86 -15.68
C ARG A 56 -4.93 -4.28 -14.93
N ILE A 57 -4.81 -5.01 -13.82
CA ILE A 57 -5.95 -5.40 -12.97
C ILE A 57 -6.69 -4.16 -12.45
N LEU A 58 -5.97 -3.11 -12.06
CA LEU A 58 -6.57 -1.87 -11.55
C LEU A 58 -7.24 -1.04 -12.64
N ARG A 59 -6.73 -1.05 -13.88
CA ARG A 59 -7.27 -0.30 -15.02
C ARG A 59 -8.43 -1.00 -15.72
N LYS A 60 -8.27 -2.31 -16.03
CA LYS A 60 -9.18 -3.09 -16.88
C LYS A 60 -9.97 -4.18 -16.13
N GLY A 61 -9.69 -4.37 -14.84
CA GLY A 61 -10.22 -5.50 -14.08
C GLY A 61 -9.40 -6.78 -14.25
N SER A 62 -9.77 -7.82 -13.49
CA SER A 62 -9.08 -9.10 -13.51
C SER A 62 -9.44 -9.90 -14.75
N ILE A 63 -8.45 -10.57 -15.34
CA ILE A 63 -8.66 -11.58 -16.37
C ILE A 63 -8.80 -12.97 -15.74
N SER A 64 -9.60 -13.84 -16.34
CA SER A 64 -9.73 -15.24 -15.93
C SER A 64 -9.19 -16.16 -16.99
N PHE A 65 -8.24 -17.01 -16.60
CA PHE A 65 -7.70 -18.09 -17.44
C PHE A 65 -8.42 -19.42 -17.20
N SER A 66 -9.49 -19.42 -16.40
CA SER A 66 -10.26 -20.64 -16.14
C SER A 66 -10.82 -21.24 -17.43
N GLY A 67 -10.79 -22.56 -17.50
CA GLY A 67 -11.15 -23.34 -18.70
C GLY A 67 -9.95 -23.83 -19.49
N ALA A 68 -8.77 -23.21 -19.43
CA ALA A 68 -7.56 -23.76 -20.00
C ALA A 68 -7.10 -24.96 -19.16
N LYS A 69 -7.09 -26.13 -19.77
CA LYS A 69 -6.58 -27.38 -19.20
C LYS A 69 -5.25 -27.73 -19.84
N ASP A 70 -4.43 -28.45 -19.11
CA ASP A 70 -3.16 -28.97 -19.65
C ASP A 70 -3.46 -29.96 -20.80
N ILE A 71 -2.93 -29.67 -21.97
CA ILE A 71 -3.10 -30.49 -23.18
C ILE A 71 -1.79 -31.07 -23.68
N ARG A 72 -0.71 -31.00 -22.90
CA ARG A 72 0.62 -31.50 -23.31
C ARG A 72 0.60 -32.94 -23.78
N ASP A 73 -0.11 -33.82 -23.06
CA ASP A 73 -0.25 -35.22 -23.43
C ASP A 73 -0.98 -35.39 -24.77
N SER A 74 -2.00 -34.53 -25.02
CA SER A 74 -2.73 -34.55 -26.29
C SER A 74 -1.84 -34.08 -27.46
N LEU A 75 -1.01 -33.04 -27.23
CA LEU A 75 -0.04 -32.55 -28.23
C LEU A 75 1.03 -33.61 -28.53
N LEU A 76 1.50 -34.37 -27.53
CA LEU A 76 2.42 -35.48 -27.72
C LEU A 76 1.80 -36.61 -28.55
N ARG A 77 0.54 -36.94 -28.31
CA ARG A 77 -0.21 -37.92 -29.10
C ARG A 77 -0.37 -37.51 -30.56
N LEU A 78 -0.65 -36.23 -30.82
CA LEU A 78 -0.71 -35.69 -32.17
C LEU A 78 0.63 -35.80 -32.90
N LYS A 79 1.75 -35.52 -32.22
CA LYS A 79 3.11 -35.68 -32.80
C LYS A 79 3.42 -37.09 -33.30
N VAL A 80 2.85 -38.10 -32.67
CA VAL A 80 3.02 -39.49 -33.08
C VAL A 80 1.91 -39.98 -34.03
N GLY A 81 1.07 -39.08 -34.54
CA GLY A 81 0.03 -39.37 -35.51
C GLY A 81 -1.23 -40.04 -34.93
N SER A 82 -1.47 -39.96 -33.62
CA SER A 82 -2.67 -40.51 -33.00
C SER A 82 -3.81 -39.50 -33.02
N SER A 83 -5.03 -39.94 -33.30
CA SER A 83 -6.23 -39.10 -33.19
C SER A 83 -6.58 -38.80 -31.74
N LEU A 84 -7.11 -37.60 -31.50
CA LEU A 84 -7.62 -37.15 -30.22
C LEU A 84 -9.07 -37.60 -30.00
N SER A 85 -9.41 -37.87 -28.77
CA SER A 85 -10.78 -38.07 -28.32
C SER A 85 -11.61 -36.78 -28.31
N ILE A 86 -12.94 -36.93 -28.21
CA ILE A 86 -13.88 -35.78 -28.06
C ILE A 86 -13.46 -34.85 -26.90
N ALA A 87 -13.18 -35.42 -25.72
CA ALA A 87 -12.79 -34.66 -24.55
C ALA A 87 -11.47 -33.89 -24.73
N GLU A 88 -10.50 -34.47 -25.45
CA GLU A 88 -9.21 -33.85 -25.76
C GLU A 88 -9.38 -32.68 -26.74
N LEU A 89 -10.18 -32.86 -27.82
CA LEU A 89 -10.49 -31.77 -28.76
C LEU A 89 -11.24 -30.60 -28.09
N LEU A 90 -12.19 -30.91 -27.20
CA LEU A 90 -12.87 -29.87 -26.41
C LEU A 90 -11.90 -29.09 -25.50
N ARG A 91 -10.88 -29.75 -24.91
CA ARG A 91 -9.82 -29.07 -24.15
C ARG A 91 -8.99 -28.17 -25.05
N VAL A 92 -8.68 -28.57 -26.27
CA VAL A 92 -7.99 -27.75 -27.28
C VAL A 92 -8.83 -26.50 -27.59
N SER A 93 -10.13 -26.68 -27.92
CA SER A 93 -11.04 -25.55 -28.16
C SER A 93 -11.13 -24.62 -26.95
N ALA A 94 -11.20 -25.17 -25.73
CA ALA A 94 -11.24 -24.38 -24.50
C ALA A 94 -9.95 -23.54 -24.31
N LEU A 95 -8.76 -24.11 -24.59
CA LEU A 95 -7.49 -23.40 -24.54
C LEU A 95 -7.49 -22.23 -25.54
N LEU A 96 -7.88 -22.48 -26.81
CA LEU A 96 -7.92 -21.45 -27.85
C LEU A 96 -8.87 -20.29 -27.51
N ARG A 97 -10.03 -20.60 -26.90
CA ARG A 97 -10.96 -19.58 -26.40
C ARG A 97 -10.37 -18.74 -25.27
N VAL A 98 -9.58 -19.36 -24.37
CA VAL A 98 -8.85 -18.65 -23.32
C VAL A 98 -7.76 -17.77 -23.92
N ALA A 99 -7.00 -18.31 -24.90
CA ALA A 99 -5.97 -17.56 -25.62
C ALA A 99 -6.56 -16.34 -26.35
N LEU A 100 -7.72 -16.48 -26.99
CA LEU A 100 -8.42 -15.37 -27.62
C LEU A 100 -8.82 -14.28 -26.62
N ARG A 101 -9.42 -14.66 -25.49
CA ARG A 101 -9.76 -13.72 -24.42
C ARG A 101 -8.52 -13.01 -23.85
N ALA A 102 -7.43 -13.75 -23.66
CA ALA A 102 -6.17 -13.18 -23.19
C ALA A 102 -5.59 -12.21 -24.22
N SER A 103 -5.54 -12.58 -25.49
CA SER A 103 -5.11 -11.69 -26.57
C SER A 103 -5.94 -10.40 -26.64
N ASP A 104 -7.29 -10.52 -26.55
CA ASP A 104 -8.17 -9.36 -26.53
C ASP A 104 -7.95 -8.47 -25.29
N TYR A 105 -7.73 -9.06 -24.12
CA TYR A 105 -7.39 -8.33 -22.91
C TYR A 105 -6.04 -7.61 -23.02
N GLY A 106 -5.06 -8.25 -23.69
CA GLY A 106 -3.73 -7.69 -23.95
C GLY A 106 -3.74 -6.45 -24.84
N LYS A 107 -4.78 -6.29 -25.69
CA LYS A 107 -4.90 -5.11 -26.55
C LYS A 107 -5.00 -3.85 -25.69
N ARG A 108 -4.06 -2.94 -25.87
CA ARG A 108 -4.05 -1.64 -25.20
C ARG A 108 -4.65 -0.60 -26.14
N ASP A 109 -5.42 0.35 -25.54
CA ASP A 109 -5.66 1.65 -26.16
C ASP A 109 -4.38 2.48 -25.93
N HIS A 110 -3.36 2.29 -26.77
CA HIS A 110 -2.12 3.04 -26.69
C HIS A 110 -2.40 4.52 -27.01
N GLU A 111 -2.10 5.39 -26.04
CA GLU A 111 -1.85 6.78 -26.39
C GLU A 111 -0.51 6.86 -27.15
N PRO A 112 -0.42 7.70 -28.21
CA PRO A 112 0.81 7.83 -28.99
C PRO A 112 1.99 8.26 -28.09
N GLY A 113 2.95 7.35 -27.86
CA GLY A 113 4.14 7.57 -27.05
C GLY A 113 4.22 6.80 -25.73
N GLU A 114 3.26 5.94 -25.42
CA GLU A 114 3.32 5.03 -24.26
C GLU A 114 4.25 3.86 -24.59
N GLU A 115 5.26 3.60 -23.71
CA GLU A 115 6.18 2.47 -23.86
C GLU A 115 5.46 1.13 -23.57
N ASP A 116 5.93 0.05 -24.20
CA ASP A 116 5.48 -1.32 -23.93
C ASP A 116 5.76 -1.70 -22.46
N ASP A 117 4.81 -2.34 -21.81
CA ASP A 117 5.07 -2.95 -20.51
C ASP A 117 5.67 -4.36 -20.65
N ALA A 118 6.13 -4.94 -19.53
CA ALA A 118 6.79 -6.26 -19.52
C ALA A 118 5.90 -7.43 -20.00
N LEU A 119 4.58 -7.23 -20.12
CA LEU A 119 3.61 -8.24 -20.51
C LEU A 119 3.16 -8.13 -21.97
N ASP A 120 3.37 -6.97 -22.61
CA ASP A 120 2.89 -6.73 -23.99
C ASP A 120 3.42 -7.74 -25.00
N ALA A 121 4.69 -8.15 -24.85
CA ALA A 121 5.29 -9.17 -25.70
C ALA A 121 4.54 -10.50 -25.57
N MET A 122 4.27 -10.95 -24.35
CA MET A 122 3.58 -12.22 -24.07
C MET A 122 2.15 -12.23 -24.65
N PHE A 123 1.42 -11.12 -24.52
CA PHE A 123 0.07 -11.03 -25.07
C PHE A 123 0.06 -10.97 -26.62
N ARG A 124 1.09 -10.37 -27.24
CA ARG A 124 1.24 -10.31 -28.70
C ARG A 124 1.63 -11.63 -29.33
N GLU A 125 2.39 -12.44 -28.60
CA GLU A 125 2.83 -13.78 -29.04
C GLU A 125 1.70 -14.81 -29.01
N LEU A 126 0.60 -14.56 -28.28
CA LEU A 126 -0.57 -15.43 -28.30
C LEU A 126 -1.14 -15.52 -29.72
N SER A 127 -1.31 -16.74 -30.19
CA SER A 127 -1.78 -17.09 -31.55
C SER A 127 -3.08 -17.89 -31.52
N PRO A 128 -4.21 -17.33 -31.00
CA PRO A 128 -5.46 -18.06 -30.92
C PRO A 128 -5.98 -18.42 -32.31
N VAL A 129 -5.97 -19.70 -32.66
CA VAL A 129 -6.46 -20.21 -33.94
C VAL A 129 -7.99 -20.29 -33.88
N VAL A 130 -8.63 -19.13 -34.10
CA VAL A 130 -10.10 -18.99 -33.96
C VAL A 130 -10.86 -19.89 -34.93
N SER A 131 -10.32 -20.16 -36.14
CA SER A 131 -10.92 -21.06 -37.11
C SER A 131 -11.02 -22.49 -36.60
N LEU A 132 -9.94 -23.02 -36.02
CA LEU A 132 -9.89 -24.34 -35.43
C LEU A 132 -10.86 -24.46 -34.23
N ALA A 133 -10.88 -23.49 -33.32
CA ALA A 133 -11.80 -23.48 -32.18
C ALA A 133 -13.26 -23.57 -32.65
N LYS A 134 -13.64 -22.72 -33.62
CA LYS A 134 -14.99 -22.72 -34.20
C LYS A 134 -15.34 -24.02 -34.88
N GLU A 135 -14.39 -24.66 -35.58
CA GLU A 135 -14.62 -25.94 -36.27
C GLU A 135 -14.81 -27.08 -35.29
N ILE A 136 -13.99 -27.11 -34.20
CA ILE A 136 -14.18 -28.08 -33.14
C ILE A 136 -15.56 -27.90 -32.49
N ASP A 137 -15.93 -26.66 -32.12
CA ASP A 137 -17.22 -26.37 -31.47
C ASP A 137 -18.42 -26.63 -32.38
N ARG A 138 -18.25 -26.49 -33.71
CA ARG A 138 -19.28 -26.85 -34.69
C ARG A 138 -19.51 -28.36 -34.75
N CYS A 139 -18.42 -29.12 -34.71
CA CYS A 139 -18.48 -30.55 -34.84
C CYS A 139 -18.83 -31.29 -33.56
N ILE A 140 -18.41 -30.75 -32.40
CA ILE A 140 -18.55 -31.40 -31.08
C ILE A 140 -19.44 -30.53 -30.19
N LEU A 141 -20.63 -31.04 -29.84
CA LEU A 141 -21.60 -30.33 -29.00
C LEU A 141 -21.34 -30.53 -27.50
N SER A 142 -20.93 -31.76 -27.12
CA SER A 142 -20.61 -32.10 -25.74
C SER A 142 -19.61 -33.27 -25.70
N GLU A 143 -19.18 -33.71 -24.52
CA GLU A 143 -18.29 -34.88 -24.36
C GLU A 143 -18.90 -36.18 -24.86
N GLU A 144 -20.23 -36.26 -25.04
CA GLU A 144 -20.98 -37.46 -25.48
C GLU A 144 -21.62 -37.28 -26.85
N GLU A 145 -21.61 -36.08 -27.43
CA GLU A 145 -22.40 -35.77 -28.62
C GLU A 145 -21.59 -35.03 -29.69
N ILE A 146 -21.55 -35.63 -30.87
CA ILE A 146 -21.04 -35.04 -32.12
C ILE A 146 -22.23 -34.54 -32.94
N ALA A 147 -22.12 -33.34 -33.49
CA ALA A 147 -23.17 -32.71 -34.31
C ALA A 147 -23.53 -33.60 -35.54
N ASP A 148 -24.80 -33.65 -35.84
CA ASP A 148 -25.28 -34.39 -37.00
C ASP A 148 -24.64 -33.92 -38.34
N ASP A 149 -24.31 -32.64 -38.39
CA ASP A 149 -23.69 -31.98 -39.57
C ASP A 149 -22.19 -31.85 -39.46
N ALA A 150 -21.54 -32.54 -38.52
CA ALA A 150 -20.09 -32.55 -38.42
C ALA A 150 -19.42 -33.04 -39.69
N SER A 151 -20.03 -34.05 -40.38
CA SER A 151 -19.67 -34.42 -41.76
C SER A 151 -20.92 -34.74 -42.59
N ASN A 152 -20.78 -34.69 -43.90
CA ASN A 152 -21.83 -35.13 -44.80
C ASN A 152 -22.12 -36.63 -44.67
N GLY A 153 -21.09 -37.44 -44.38
CA GLY A 153 -21.19 -38.86 -44.18
C GLY A 153 -22.00 -39.15 -42.91
N LEU A 154 -21.67 -38.54 -41.79
CA LEU A 154 -22.38 -38.75 -40.51
C LEU A 154 -23.85 -38.33 -40.61
N ARG A 155 -24.13 -37.15 -41.24
CA ARG A 155 -25.49 -36.68 -41.50
C ARG A 155 -26.30 -37.70 -42.28
N SER A 156 -25.72 -38.28 -43.37
CA SER A 156 -26.36 -39.25 -44.20
C SER A 156 -26.66 -40.55 -43.43
N VAL A 157 -25.70 -41.08 -42.68
CA VAL A 157 -25.85 -42.28 -41.88
C VAL A 157 -26.90 -42.12 -40.80
N ARG A 158 -26.90 -41.03 -40.02
CA ARG A 158 -27.89 -40.76 -38.97
C ARG A 158 -29.29 -40.59 -39.53
N ARG A 159 -29.41 -39.98 -40.73
CA ARG A 159 -30.73 -39.88 -41.43
C ARG A 159 -31.22 -41.27 -41.86
N ALA A 160 -30.32 -42.14 -42.37
CA ALA A 160 -30.65 -43.50 -42.70
C ALA A 160 -31.04 -44.34 -41.46
N MET A 161 -30.30 -44.16 -40.35
CA MET A 161 -30.65 -44.81 -39.06
C MET A 161 -32.03 -44.42 -38.56
N LYS A 162 -32.36 -43.12 -38.59
CA LYS A 162 -33.69 -42.62 -38.21
C LYS A 162 -34.79 -43.24 -39.11
N THR A 163 -34.56 -43.26 -40.41
CA THR A 163 -35.47 -43.87 -41.38
C THR A 163 -35.66 -45.35 -41.14
N ALA A 164 -34.57 -46.12 -40.86
CA ALA A 164 -34.63 -47.56 -40.58
C ALA A 164 -35.41 -47.81 -39.28
N ALA A 165 -35.13 -47.02 -38.22
CA ALA A 165 -35.80 -47.14 -36.94
C ALA A 165 -37.31 -46.81 -37.03
N GLU A 166 -37.68 -45.83 -37.82
CA GLU A 166 -39.09 -45.51 -38.12
C GLU A 166 -39.80 -46.66 -38.86
N LYS A 167 -39.15 -47.26 -39.85
CA LYS A 167 -39.65 -48.41 -40.55
C LYS A 167 -39.85 -49.61 -39.60
N ILE A 168 -38.88 -49.90 -38.75
CA ILE A 168 -38.98 -50.94 -37.74
C ILE A 168 -40.18 -50.72 -36.83
N ARG A 169 -40.31 -49.51 -36.30
CA ARG A 169 -41.45 -49.12 -35.41
C ARG A 169 -42.76 -49.29 -36.12
N THR A 170 -42.88 -48.87 -37.38
CA THR A 170 -44.13 -49.00 -38.18
C THR A 170 -44.49 -50.47 -38.35
N GLN A 171 -43.50 -51.32 -38.70
CA GLN A 171 -43.78 -52.78 -38.86
C GLN A 171 -44.12 -53.47 -37.55
N LEU A 172 -43.41 -53.13 -36.47
CA LEU A 172 -43.70 -53.70 -35.15
C LEU A 172 -45.04 -53.21 -34.62
N ASN A 173 -45.43 -51.95 -34.79
CA ASN A 173 -46.76 -51.48 -34.43
C ASN A 173 -47.86 -52.19 -35.17
N SER A 174 -47.72 -52.45 -36.49
CA SER A 174 -48.66 -53.25 -37.27
C SER A 174 -48.75 -54.70 -36.69
N LEU A 175 -47.64 -55.33 -36.34
CA LEU A 175 -47.60 -56.66 -35.76
C LEU A 175 -48.21 -56.66 -34.34
N VAL A 176 -47.96 -55.65 -33.50
CA VAL A 176 -48.58 -55.49 -32.16
C VAL A 176 -50.06 -55.41 -32.25
N VAL A 177 -50.62 -54.67 -33.20
CA VAL A 177 -52.05 -54.58 -33.44
C VAL A 177 -52.69 -55.92 -33.90
N ASN A 178 -51.97 -56.60 -34.85
CA ASN A 178 -52.51 -57.86 -35.46
C ASN A 178 -52.27 -59.07 -34.57
N SER A 179 -51.34 -59.09 -33.66
CA SER A 179 -50.99 -60.24 -32.82
C SER A 179 -51.20 -59.97 -31.31
N ARG A 180 -52.01 -59.06 -30.92
CA ARG A 180 -52.20 -58.58 -29.54
C ARG A 180 -52.46 -59.72 -28.53
N THR A 181 -53.16 -60.74 -28.92
CA THR A 181 -53.50 -61.89 -28.04
C THR A 181 -52.29 -62.77 -27.64
N TYR A 182 -51.22 -62.76 -28.48
CA TYR A 182 -49.98 -63.49 -28.25
C TYR A 182 -48.91 -62.72 -27.49
N LEU A 183 -49.05 -61.41 -27.39
CA LEU A 183 -48.11 -60.56 -26.71
C LEU A 183 -48.45 -60.42 -25.23
N GLN A 184 -47.45 -60.35 -24.40
CA GLN A 184 -47.59 -60.05 -22.97
C GLN A 184 -47.99 -58.59 -22.75
N ASP A 185 -47.40 -57.67 -23.56
CA ASP A 185 -47.68 -56.24 -23.58
C ASP A 185 -47.50 -55.73 -25.02
N GLY A 186 -48.21 -54.63 -25.38
CA GLY A 186 -48.09 -53.95 -26.66
C GLY A 186 -46.89 -53.02 -26.77
N VAL A 187 -45.90 -53.08 -25.89
CA VAL A 187 -44.71 -52.20 -25.86
C VAL A 187 -43.58 -52.79 -26.71
N ILE A 188 -43.09 -52.00 -27.67
CA ILE A 188 -41.86 -52.32 -28.41
C ILE A 188 -40.68 -52.08 -27.47
N THR A 189 -39.80 -53.08 -27.31
CA THR A 189 -38.63 -53.06 -26.43
C THR A 189 -37.35 -53.25 -27.21
N MET A 190 -36.23 -52.76 -26.64
CA MET A 190 -34.93 -53.01 -27.21
C MET A 190 -34.21 -54.07 -26.35
N ARG A 191 -33.70 -55.13 -26.97
CA ARG A 191 -32.89 -56.18 -26.30
C ARG A 191 -31.66 -56.49 -27.15
N ASN A 192 -30.49 -56.48 -26.54
CA ASN A 192 -29.18 -56.65 -27.19
C ASN A 192 -29.01 -55.79 -28.45
N GLY A 193 -29.47 -54.54 -28.40
CA GLY A 193 -29.41 -53.57 -29.49
C GLY A 193 -30.40 -53.87 -30.65
N ARG A 194 -31.43 -54.67 -30.42
CA ARG A 194 -32.43 -55.03 -31.41
C ARG A 194 -33.86 -54.75 -30.96
N TYR A 195 -34.67 -54.24 -31.83
CA TYR A 195 -36.09 -54.04 -31.55
C TYR A 195 -36.83 -55.35 -31.49
N CYS A 196 -37.49 -55.65 -30.40
CA CYS A 196 -38.19 -56.88 -30.06
C CYS A 196 -39.61 -56.55 -29.55
N VAL A 197 -40.47 -57.56 -29.57
CA VAL A 197 -41.78 -57.58 -28.94
C VAL A 197 -41.82 -58.58 -27.80
N PRO A 198 -42.49 -58.29 -26.66
CA PRO A 198 -42.63 -59.26 -25.58
C PRO A 198 -43.77 -60.23 -25.88
N VAL A 199 -43.42 -61.45 -26.14
CA VAL A 199 -44.36 -62.60 -26.47
C VAL A 199 -44.52 -63.50 -25.25
N LYS A 200 -45.75 -63.93 -24.96
CA LYS A 200 -46.02 -64.98 -23.95
C LYS A 200 -45.27 -66.24 -24.33
N ALA A 201 -44.61 -66.88 -23.43
CA ALA A 201 -43.77 -68.05 -23.68
C ALA A 201 -44.58 -69.15 -24.34
N GLU A 202 -45.88 -69.39 -24.01
CA GLU A 202 -46.80 -70.32 -24.57
C GLU A 202 -47.17 -70.03 -26.03
N HIS A 203 -47.04 -68.82 -26.49
CA HIS A 203 -47.38 -68.41 -27.86
C HIS A 203 -46.15 -68.13 -28.74
N LYS A 204 -44.97 -68.63 -28.36
CA LYS A 204 -43.73 -68.51 -29.11
C LYS A 204 -43.85 -68.91 -30.60
N SER A 205 -44.60 -70.00 -30.88
CA SER A 205 -44.83 -70.49 -32.25
C SER A 205 -45.67 -69.59 -33.11
N ASN A 206 -46.51 -68.73 -32.55
CA ASN A 206 -47.45 -67.87 -33.22
C ASN A 206 -46.79 -66.53 -33.68
N VAL A 207 -45.57 -66.18 -33.14
CA VAL A 207 -44.80 -65.02 -33.56
C VAL A 207 -43.41 -65.51 -34.05
N PRO A 208 -43.30 -65.81 -35.36
CA PRO A 208 -42.06 -66.35 -35.87
C PRO A 208 -40.96 -65.28 -35.81
N GLY A 209 -39.83 -65.64 -35.15
CA GLY A 209 -38.72 -64.65 -34.92
C GLY A 209 -37.61 -65.29 -34.09
N MET A 210 -36.57 -64.50 -33.87
CA MET A 210 -35.42 -64.86 -33.07
C MET A 210 -35.63 -64.35 -31.61
N VAL A 211 -35.37 -65.25 -30.65
CA VAL A 211 -35.42 -64.91 -29.22
C VAL A 211 -34.11 -64.28 -28.79
N HIS A 212 -34.14 -63.09 -28.27
CA HIS A 212 -32.98 -62.34 -27.80
C HIS A 212 -32.85 -62.32 -26.29
N ASP A 213 -33.96 -62.38 -25.57
CA ASP A 213 -34.00 -62.36 -24.11
C ASP A 213 -35.24 -63.02 -23.56
N GLN A 214 -35.27 -63.36 -22.26
CA GLN A 214 -36.40 -63.93 -21.54
C GLN A 214 -36.54 -63.19 -20.16
N SER A 215 -37.76 -63.01 -19.74
CA SER A 215 -38.04 -62.53 -18.40
C SER A 215 -37.51 -63.46 -17.29
N SER A 216 -37.19 -62.95 -16.12
CA SER A 216 -36.69 -63.69 -14.98
C SER A 216 -37.64 -64.78 -14.52
N SER A 217 -38.94 -64.69 -14.78
CA SER A 217 -39.99 -65.69 -14.50
C SER A 217 -40.16 -66.72 -15.62
N GLY A 218 -39.50 -66.53 -16.76
CA GLY A 218 -39.68 -67.42 -17.94
C GLY A 218 -40.97 -67.24 -18.71
N SER A 219 -41.94 -66.43 -18.21
CA SER A 219 -43.26 -66.29 -18.79
C SER A 219 -43.32 -65.33 -20.02
N THR A 220 -42.33 -64.53 -20.25
CA THR A 220 -42.23 -63.59 -21.39
C THR A 220 -40.91 -63.78 -22.11
N ILE A 221 -40.97 -63.97 -23.39
CA ILE A 221 -39.80 -64.01 -24.27
C ILE A 221 -39.78 -62.73 -25.15
N PHE A 222 -38.59 -62.19 -25.35
CA PHE A 222 -38.40 -61.03 -26.22
C PHE A 222 -37.97 -61.51 -27.60
N VAL A 223 -38.93 -61.43 -28.54
CA VAL A 223 -38.75 -61.97 -29.90
C VAL A 223 -38.52 -60.80 -30.87
N GLU A 224 -37.47 -60.92 -31.66
CA GLU A 224 -37.29 -60.16 -32.91
C GLU A 224 -38.07 -60.80 -34.03
N PRO A 225 -39.14 -60.23 -34.51
CA PRO A 225 -39.96 -60.88 -35.57
C PRO A 225 -39.20 -60.99 -36.91
N LEU A 226 -39.40 -62.00 -37.67
CA LEU A 226 -38.70 -62.24 -38.95
C LEU A 226 -38.92 -61.01 -39.92
N SER A 227 -40.04 -60.34 -39.83
CA SER A 227 -40.35 -59.13 -40.63
C SER A 227 -39.40 -57.96 -40.44
N VAL A 228 -38.78 -57.82 -39.23
CA VAL A 228 -37.90 -56.74 -38.89
C VAL A 228 -36.42 -57.13 -38.80
N VAL A 229 -36.06 -58.44 -38.92
CA VAL A 229 -34.65 -58.88 -38.83
C VAL A 229 -33.76 -58.15 -39.83
N LYS A 230 -34.19 -58.01 -41.10
CA LYS A 230 -33.38 -57.28 -42.10
C LYS A 230 -33.16 -55.82 -41.71
N LEU A 231 -34.20 -55.15 -41.21
CA LEU A 231 -34.11 -53.73 -40.78
C LEU A 231 -33.27 -53.58 -39.51
N ASN A 232 -33.35 -54.49 -38.56
CA ASN A 232 -32.47 -54.48 -37.40
C ASN A 232 -31.00 -54.76 -37.80
N ASN A 233 -30.75 -55.62 -38.79
CA ASN A 233 -29.39 -55.81 -39.32
C ASN A 233 -28.90 -54.55 -40.03
N GLU A 234 -29.75 -53.92 -40.84
CA GLU A 234 -29.44 -52.65 -41.51
C GLU A 234 -29.13 -51.57 -40.52
N LEU A 235 -29.95 -51.46 -39.45
CA LEU A 235 -29.68 -50.52 -38.36
C LEU A 235 -28.33 -50.75 -37.69
N ARG A 236 -28.00 -52.02 -37.44
CA ARG A 236 -26.72 -52.40 -36.83
C ARG A 236 -25.53 -52.11 -37.77
N GLU A 237 -25.65 -52.32 -39.06
CA GLU A 237 -24.65 -51.91 -40.03
C GLU A 237 -24.47 -50.38 -40.06
N LEU A 238 -25.59 -49.65 -39.95
CA LEU A 238 -25.57 -48.20 -39.90
C LEU A 238 -24.92 -47.67 -38.61
N GLU A 239 -25.16 -48.33 -37.46
CA GLU A 239 -24.47 -47.99 -36.21
C GLU A 239 -22.95 -48.16 -36.32
N ILE A 240 -22.47 -49.26 -36.95
CA ILE A 240 -21.06 -49.49 -37.24
C ILE A 240 -20.49 -48.42 -38.17
N ARG A 241 -21.29 -47.98 -39.16
CA ARG A 241 -20.90 -46.91 -40.09
C ARG A 241 -20.86 -45.54 -39.35
N GLU A 242 -21.83 -45.30 -38.49
CA GLU A 242 -21.84 -44.11 -37.66
C GLU A 242 -20.55 -43.98 -36.85
N GLN A 243 -20.13 -45.06 -36.17
CA GLN A 243 -18.90 -45.08 -35.40
C GLN A 243 -17.67 -44.81 -36.30
N LYS A 244 -17.59 -45.34 -37.49
CA LYS A 244 -16.52 -45.06 -38.44
C LYS A 244 -16.53 -43.59 -38.93
N GLU A 245 -17.70 -43.02 -39.15
CA GLU A 245 -17.84 -41.63 -39.55
C GLU A 245 -17.42 -40.71 -38.38
N ILE A 246 -17.77 -41.06 -37.15
CA ILE A 246 -17.31 -40.34 -35.95
C ILE A 246 -15.79 -40.38 -35.86
N GLU A 247 -15.17 -41.55 -36.01
CA GLU A 247 -13.72 -41.70 -36.01
C GLU A 247 -13.05 -40.89 -37.13
N ALA A 248 -13.66 -40.86 -38.32
CA ALA A 248 -13.17 -40.02 -39.42
C ALA A 248 -13.26 -38.52 -39.12
N VAL A 249 -14.34 -38.05 -38.48
CA VAL A 249 -14.48 -36.67 -38.05
C VAL A 249 -13.41 -36.32 -37.01
N LEU A 250 -13.22 -37.17 -36.01
CA LEU A 250 -12.20 -36.95 -34.99
C LEU A 250 -10.77 -36.94 -35.57
N ALA A 251 -10.49 -37.84 -36.51
CA ALA A 251 -9.22 -37.88 -37.23
C ALA A 251 -8.98 -36.60 -38.05
N ALA A 252 -10.01 -36.09 -38.73
CA ALA A 252 -9.92 -34.85 -39.52
C ALA A 252 -9.65 -33.64 -38.62
N LEU A 253 -10.37 -33.54 -37.49
CA LEU A 253 -10.13 -32.49 -36.51
C LEU A 253 -8.76 -32.61 -35.87
N SER A 254 -8.30 -33.83 -35.58
CA SER A 254 -6.97 -34.08 -35.02
C SER A 254 -5.86 -33.69 -36.00
N ASN A 255 -6.02 -33.93 -37.29
CA ASN A 255 -5.07 -33.50 -38.32
C ASN A 255 -5.02 -31.97 -38.42
N GLN A 256 -6.18 -31.28 -38.42
CA GLN A 256 -6.23 -29.83 -38.39
C GLN A 256 -5.58 -29.27 -37.12
N THR A 257 -5.76 -29.93 -35.97
CA THR A 257 -5.11 -29.52 -34.71
C THR A 257 -3.59 -29.76 -34.80
N CYS A 258 -3.16 -30.82 -35.47
CA CYS A 258 -1.74 -31.13 -35.68
C CYS A 258 -1.03 -30.07 -36.54
N ASP A 259 -1.73 -29.45 -37.50
CA ASP A 259 -1.18 -28.36 -38.33
C ASP A 259 -0.81 -27.10 -37.50
N HIS A 260 -1.35 -26.98 -36.28
CA HIS A 260 -1.17 -25.85 -35.36
C HIS A 260 -0.45 -26.22 -34.04
N LEU A 261 0.38 -27.29 -34.07
CA LEU A 261 1.05 -27.76 -32.84
C LEU A 261 1.96 -26.76 -32.16
N ASP A 262 2.68 -25.98 -32.94
CA ASP A 262 3.64 -25.00 -32.40
C ASP A 262 2.91 -23.84 -31.75
N GLU A 263 1.85 -23.32 -32.38
CA GLU A 263 1.00 -22.25 -31.83
C GLU A 263 0.29 -22.71 -30.54
N LEU A 264 -0.26 -23.93 -30.54
CA LEU A 264 -0.93 -24.50 -29.37
C LEU A 264 0.03 -24.73 -28.20
N THR A 265 1.27 -25.12 -28.49
CA THR A 265 2.32 -25.33 -27.49
C THR A 265 2.70 -23.97 -26.87
N LEU A 266 2.92 -22.96 -27.71
CA LEU A 266 3.24 -21.60 -27.27
C LEU A 266 2.10 -20.98 -26.45
N ASP A 267 0.86 -21.06 -26.96
CA ASP A 267 -0.32 -20.55 -26.24
C ASP A 267 -0.49 -21.21 -24.86
N LEU A 268 -0.25 -22.52 -24.77
CA LEU A 268 -0.32 -23.26 -23.50
C LEU A 268 0.71 -22.77 -22.49
N GLU A 269 1.94 -22.54 -22.93
CA GLU A 269 3.02 -22.03 -22.07
C GLU A 269 2.76 -20.61 -21.63
N LEU A 270 2.37 -19.73 -22.57
CA LEU A 270 2.08 -18.32 -22.29
C LEU A 270 0.87 -18.16 -21.36
N ILE A 271 -0.20 -18.92 -21.56
CA ILE A 271 -1.37 -18.90 -20.66
C ILE A 271 -1.00 -19.34 -19.25
N GLY A 272 -0.18 -20.38 -19.12
CA GLY A 272 0.31 -20.84 -17.82
C GLY A 272 1.18 -19.79 -17.13
N GLU A 273 2.03 -19.08 -17.88
CA GLU A 273 2.88 -18.00 -17.36
C GLU A 273 2.06 -16.77 -16.98
N LEU A 274 1.15 -16.33 -17.85
CA LEU A 274 0.25 -15.22 -17.58
C LEU A 274 -0.62 -15.48 -16.34
N ASP A 275 -1.22 -16.67 -16.23
CA ASP A 275 -2.03 -17.05 -15.05
C ASP A 275 -1.19 -16.96 -13.76
N PHE A 276 0.06 -17.42 -13.78
CA PHE A 276 1.00 -17.29 -12.67
C PHE A 276 1.34 -15.83 -12.33
N ILE A 277 1.64 -14.99 -13.33
CA ILE A 277 1.95 -13.58 -13.11
C ILE A 277 0.73 -12.83 -12.56
N PHE A 278 -0.45 -13.10 -13.11
CA PHE A 278 -1.69 -12.49 -12.61
C PHE A 278 -2.07 -13.00 -11.21
N ALA A 279 -1.71 -14.22 -10.85
CA ALA A 279 -1.85 -14.72 -9.48
C ALA A 279 -0.95 -13.96 -8.51
N LYS A 280 0.32 -13.66 -8.87
CA LYS A 280 1.21 -12.79 -8.09
C LYS A 280 0.64 -11.40 -7.90
N ALA A 281 0.09 -10.81 -8.96
CA ALA A 281 -0.56 -9.49 -8.90
C ALA A 281 -1.83 -9.48 -8.04
N ALA A 282 -2.63 -10.54 -8.10
CA ALA A 282 -3.81 -10.70 -7.26
C ALA A 282 -3.45 -10.84 -5.77
N LEU A 283 -2.40 -11.60 -5.46
CA LEU A 283 -1.84 -11.72 -4.11
C LEU A 283 -1.30 -10.36 -3.62
N SER A 284 -0.59 -9.62 -4.47
CA SER A 284 -0.13 -8.26 -4.17
C SER A 284 -1.28 -7.33 -3.80
N ARG A 285 -2.36 -7.36 -4.56
CA ARG A 285 -3.58 -6.59 -4.27
C ARG A 285 -4.20 -6.99 -2.92
N HIS A 286 -4.23 -8.29 -2.62
CA HIS A 286 -4.76 -8.81 -1.36
C HIS A 286 -3.99 -8.26 -0.16
N TYR A 287 -2.67 -8.28 -0.21
CA TYR A 287 -1.80 -7.78 0.84
C TYR A 287 -1.65 -6.25 0.85
N ARG A 288 -2.17 -5.52 -0.15
CA ARG A 288 -1.83 -4.11 -0.40
C ARG A 288 -0.32 -3.96 -0.45
N GLY A 289 0.32 -4.86 -1.21
CA GLY A 289 1.77 -4.95 -1.31
C GLY A 289 2.34 -3.85 -2.19
N CYS A 290 3.62 -3.56 -1.98
CA CYS A 290 4.42 -2.70 -2.85
C CYS A 290 5.57 -3.49 -3.45
N GLU A 291 6.05 -3.04 -4.59
CA GLU A 291 7.29 -3.50 -5.20
C GLU A 291 8.48 -3.01 -4.35
N PRO A 292 9.29 -3.91 -3.76
CA PRO A 292 10.48 -3.50 -3.01
C PRO A 292 11.60 -3.09 -3.96
N ARG A 293 12.35 -2.04 -3.61
CA ARG A 293 13.58 -1.69 -4.32
C ARG A 293 14.67 -2.70 -4.00
N LEU A 294 15.36 -3.21 -5.02
CA LEU A 294 16.39 -4.22 -4.84
C LEU A 294 17.79 -3.63 -4.92
N ASN A 295 18.68 -4.10 -4.04
CA ASN A 295 20.10 -3.75 -4.02
C ASN A 295 20.99 -5.00 -3.83
N LYS A 296 22.32 -4.84 -3.99
CA LYS A 296 23.35 -5.86 -3.68
C LYS A 296 24.25 -5.44 -2.53
N ASP A 297 23.91 -4.36 -1.83
CA ASP A 297 24.75 -3.76 -0.79
C ASP A 297 24.45 -4.34 0.60
N GLY A 298 23.58 -5.32 0.70
CA GLY A 298 23.15 -5.91 1.97
C GLY A 298 22.17 -5.02 2.75
N ILE A 299 21.52 -4.02 2.12
CA ILE A 299 20.66 -3.07 2.80
C ILE A 299 19.21 -3.58 2.78
N ILE A 300 18.64 -3.77 3.95
CA ILE A 300 17.22 -3.97 4.17
C ILE A 300 16.65 -2.71 4.81
N ARG A 301 15.62 -2.12 4.22
CA ARG A 301 14.84 -1.02 4.79
C ARG A 301 13.36 -1.34 4.65
N LEU A 302 12.75 -1.75 5.72
CA LEU A 302 11.31 -2.01 5.79
C LEU A 302 10.58 -0.78 6.32
N LYS A 303 9.55 -0.34 5.61
CA LYS A 303 8.68 0.76 6.00
C LYS A 303 7.25 0.25 6.20
N ASN A 304 6.73 0.37 7.41
CA ASN A 304 5.39 -0.07 7.77
C ASN A 304 5.08 -1.50 7.27
N ALA A 305 6.05 -2.39 7.40
CA ALA A 305 5.97 -3.77 6.95
C ALA A 305 5.08 -4.60 7.86
N ARG A 306 4.19 -5.40 7.29
CA ARG A 306 3.26 -6.26 8.00
C ARG A 306 3.57 -7.72 7.71
N HIS A 307 3.39 -8.57 8.71
CA HIS A 307 3.52 -10.00 8.52
C HIS A 307 2.32 -10.52 7.70
N PRO A 308 2.53 -11.13 6.51
CA PRO A 308 1.44 -11.45 5.57
C PRO A 308 0.46 -12.50 6.09
N LEU A 309 0.88 -13.34 7.04
CA LEU A 309 0.05 -14.43 7.60
C LEU A 309 -0.76 -14.00 8.84
N LEU A 310 -0.63 -12.74 9.28
CA LEU A 310 -1.43 -12.19 10.37
C LEU A 310 -2.66 -11.45 9.84
N ASP A 311 -3.69 -11.34 10.67
CA ASP A 311 -4.90 -10.60 10.36
C ASP A 311 -4.57 -9.14 9.97
N PRO A 312 -4.90 -8.69 8.74
CA PRO A 312 -4.59 -7.34 8.25
C PRO A 312 -5.14 -6.20 9.12
N HIS A 313 -6.18 -6.47 9.93
CA HIS A 313 -6.81 -5.47 10.80
C HIS A 313 -6.17 -5.41 12.20
N ARG A 314 -5.39 -6.42 12.56
CA ARG A 314 -4.76 -6.52 13.89
C ARG A 314 -3.25 -6.43 13.85
N VAL A 315 -2.64 -6.69 12.70
CA VAL A 315 -1.18 -6.66 12.57
C VAL A 315 -0.66 -5.24 12.75
N VAL A 316 0.31 -5.08 13.64
CA VAL A 316 1.01 -3.80 13.84
C VAL A 316 2.19 -3.75 12.86
N PRO A 317 2.28 -2.71 12.02
CA PRO A 317 3.37 -2.59 11.08
C PRO A 317 4.69 -2.27 11.78
N ILE A 318 5.79 -2.86 11.28
CA ILE A 318 7.14 -2.58 11.77
C ILE A 318 7.92 -1.75 10.74
N THR A 319 8.78 -0.86 11.25
CA THR A 319 9.73 -0.09 10.45
C THR A 319 11.13 -0.35 11.01
N LEU A 320 12.04 -0.82 10.15
CA LEU A 320 13.42 -1.07 10.55
C LEU A 320 14.37 -0.91 9.36
N THR A 321 15.64 -0.68 9.68
CA THR A 321 16.75 -0.72 8.74
C THR A 321 17.79 -1.71 9.22
N LEU A 322 18.47 -2.39 8.30
CA LEU A 322 19.62 -3.26 8.57
C LEU A 322 20.59 -3.17 7.39
N GLY A 323 21.88 -3.09 7.66
CA GLY A 323 22.93 -3.04 6.63
C GLY A 323 23.28 -1.60 6.17
N GLU A 324 22.68 -0.56 6.72
CA GLU A 324 22.96 0.85 6.39
C GLU A 324 23.98 1.44 7.39
N ASN A 325 23.59 1.57 8.64
CA ASN A 325 24.43 2.10 9.72
C ASN A 325 25.00 0.98 10.60
N PHE A 326 24.39 -0.16 10.62
CA PHE A 326 24.74 -1.34 11.38
C PHE A 326 24.41 -2.60 10.58
N ASP A 327 25.18 -3.65 10.78
CA ASP A 327 25.03 -4.95 10.15
C ASP A 327 24.42 -6.01 11.09
N LEU A 328 24.35 -5.70 12.38
CA LEU A 328 23.76 -6.55 13.40
C LEU A 328 22.71 -5.80 14.21
N LEU A 329 21.51 -6.39 14.35
CA LEU A 329 20.41 -5.86 15.15
C LEU A 329 20.05 -6.84 16.26
N ILE A 330 20.14 -6.40 17.52
CA ILE A 330 19.78 -7.19 18.70
C ILE A 330 18.44 -6.72 19.22
N VAL A 331 17.42 -7.59 19.15
CA VAL A 331 16.05 -7.28 19.57
C VAL A 331 15.78 -7.84 20.96
N THR A 332 15.39 -6.97 21.87
CA THR A 332 15.11 -7.28 23.27
C THR A 332 13.63 -7.05 23.62
N GLY A 333 13.22 -7.47 24.80
CA GLY A 333 11.85 -7.31 25.28
C GLY A 333 11.17 -8.63 25.64
N PRO A 334 9.90 -8.62 26.11
CA PRO A 334 9.18 -9.83 26.51
C PRO A 334 8.88 -10.73 25.31
N ASN A 335 8.76 -12.06 25.54
CA ASN A 335 8.44 -13.02 24.46
C ASN A 335 7.12 -12.72 23.77
N THR A 336 6.13 -12.27 24.52
CA THR A 336 4.82 -11.87 24.00
C THR A 336 4.86 -10.56 23.21
N GLY A 337 5.98 -9.82 23.22
CA GLY A 337 6.13 -8.50 22.59
C GLY A 337 6.22 -8.50 21.06
N GLY A 338 6.37 -9.65 20.41
CA GLY A 338 6.45 -9.77 18.96
C GLY A 338 7.87 -9.87 18.40
N LYS A 339 8.89 -10.20 19.19
CA LYS A 339 10.29 -10.40 18.77
C LYS A 339 10.39 -11.42 17.62
N THR A 340 9.88 -12.64 17.84
CA THR A 340 9.85 -13.71 16.83
C THR A 340 9.09 -13.33 15.58
N VAL A 341 7.96 -12.59 15.72
CA VAL A 341 7.17 -12.10 14.59
C VAL A 341 7.98 -11.10 13.77
N SER A 342 8.72 -10.21 14.42
CA SER A 342 9.58 -9.23 13.73
C SER A 342 10.69 -9.92 12.92
N LEU A 343 11.36 -10.94 13.51
CA LEU A 343 12.34 -11.79 12.80
C LEU A 343 11.72 -12.47 11.58
N LYS A 344 10.59 -13.15 11.80
CA LYS A 344 9.86 -13.82 10.71
C LYS A 344 9.43 -12.85 9.62
N THR A 345 9.00 -11.64 9.99
CA THR A 345 8.62 -10.60 9.01
C THR A 345 9.80 -10.24 8.13
N VAL A 346 10.97 -9.95 8.71
CA VAL A 346 12.17 -9.60 7.92
C VAL A 346 12.55 -10.74 6.97
N GLY A 347 12.65 -11.95 7.50
CA GLY A 347 13.03 -13.13 6.70
C GLY A 347 12.02 -13.44 5.60
N LEU A 348 10.74 -13.52 5.93
CA LEU A 348 9.68 -13.87 4.99
C LEU A 348 9.52 -12.83 3.88
N LEU A 349 9.53 -11.53 4.21
CA LEU A 349 9.43 -10.47 3.19
C LEU A 349 10.67 -10.45 2.29
N THR A 350 11.85 -10.76 2.83
CA THR A 350 13.06 -10.94 2.01
C THR A 350 12.88 -12.09 1.02
N LEU A 351 12.42 -13.26 1.46
CA LEU A 351 12.16 -14.40 0.58
C LEU A 351 11.09 -14.08 -0.48
N MET A 352 10.01 -13.40 -0.09
CA MET A 352 8.96 -12.96 -1.03
C MET A 352 9.53 -12.00 -2.09
N GLY A 353 10.30 -11.00 -1.67
CA GLY A 353 10.94 -10.06 -2.61
C GLY A 353 11.89 -10.75 -3.59
N LEU A 354 12.70 -11.72 -3.10
CA LEU A 354 13.60 -12.52 -3.94
C LEU A 354 12.86 -13.48 -4.88
N ALA A 355 11.62 -13.81 -4.58
CA ALA A 355 10.75 -14.61 -5.47
C ALA A 355 9.98 -13.76 -6.50
N GLY A 356 10.25 -12.47 -6.61
CA GLY A 356 9.54 -11.57 -7.51
C GLY A 356 8.09 -11.27 -7.08
N LEU A 357 7.79 -11.45 -5.78
CA LEU A 357 6.51 -11.06 -5.18
C LEU A 357 6.59 -9.65 -4.60
N HIS A 358 5.48 -8.94 -4.62
CA HIS A 358 5.34 -7.73 -3.84
C HIS A 358 5.22 -8.04 -2.35
N VAL A 359 5.68 -7.12 -1.52
CA VAL A 359 5.68 -7.28 -0.07
C VAL A 359 4.66 -6.37 0.62
N PRO A 360 3.97 -6.82 1.68
CA PRO A 360 3.00 -6.01 2.44
C PRO A 360 3.69 -4.93 3.27
N ALA A 361 4.20 -3.90 2.59
CA ALA A 361 4.92 -2.78 3.19
C ALA A 361 4.58 -1.47 2.46
N ALA A 362 5.04 -0.33 3.00
CA ALA A 362 4.86 0.97 2.34
C ALA A 362 5.90 1.19 1.24
N GLU A 363 5.58 2.07 0.30
CA GLU A 363 6.49 2.48 -0.77
C GLU A 363 7.84 2.98 -0.24
N GLY A 364 8.90 2.68 -0.98
CA GLY A 364 10.28 2.97 -0.59
C GLY A 364 10.88 1.93 0.36
N THR A 365 10.23 0.78 0.55
CA THR A 365 10.81 -0.43 1.12
C THR A 365 11.93 -0.92 0.20
N THR A 366 13.07 -1.30 0.80
CA THR A 366 14.25 -1.78 0.08
C THR A 366 14.66 -3.13 0.65
N LEU A 367 14.99 -4.08 -0.22
CA LEU A 367 15.49 -5.40 0.15
C LEU A 367 16.80 -5.67 -0.57
N SER A 368 17.68 -6.46 0.05
CA SER A 368 18.90 -6.91 -0.61
C SER A 368 18.74 -8.30 -1.21
N VAL A 369 19.46 -8.52 -2.29
CA VAL A 369 19.56 -9.84 -2.90
C VAL A 369 20.61 -10.64 -2.12
N PHE A 370 20.13 -11.57 -1.31
CA PHE A 370 20.94 -12.49 -0.55
C PHE A 370 21.10 -13.80 -1.30
N THR A 371 22.30 -14.39 -1.21
CA THR A 371 22.57 -15.73 -1.72
C THR A 371 21.91 -16.79 -0.87
N GLU A 372 21.95 -16.60 0.46
CA GLU A 372 21.35 -17.50 1.43
C GLU A 372 20.65 -16.72 2.58
N VAL A 373 19.57 -17.31 3.05
CA VAL A 373 18.87 -16.87 4.28
C VAL A 373 18.89 -18.04 5.26
N TYR A 374 19.42 -17.79 6.44
CA TYR A 374 19.46 -18.75 7.54
C TYR A 374 18.52 -18.28 8.65
N ALA A 375 17.74 -19.21 9.19
CA ALA A 375 16.80 -18.92 10.27
C ALA A 375 16.85 -20.04 11.30
N ASP A 376 17.19 -19.67 12.52
CA ASP A 376 17.08 -20.50 13.72
C ASP A 376 16.01 -19.87 14.61
N ILE A 377 14.76 -20.27 14.35
CA ILE A 377 13.55 -19.71 14.97
C ILE A 377 12.62 -20.84 15.37
N GLY A 378 12.13 -20.79 16.60
CA GLY A 378 11.12 -21.69 17.13
C GLY A 378 11.69 -22.73 18.11
N ASP A 379 10.84 -23.14 19.07
CA ASP A 379 11.10 -24.24 20.00
C ASP A 379 10.94 -25.56 19.26
N GLU A 380 12.01 -26.29 19.03
CA GLU A 380 11.95 -27.68 18.60
C GLU A 380 11.46 -28.59 19.78
N GLN A 381 10.25 -28.33 20.28
CA GLN A 381 9.59 -29.19 21.28
C GLN A 381 8.96 -30.44 20.64
N SER A 382 9.57 -30.99 19.60
CA SER A 382 9.12 -32.28 19.08
C SER A 382 9.64 -33.39 20.01
N ILE A 383 8.73 -34.10 20.65
CA ILE A 383 8.98 -35.24 21.55
C ILE A 383 9.82 -36.33 20.85
N GLU A 384 9.94 -36.26 19.52
CA GLU A 384 10.66 -37.28 18.72
C GLU A 384 12.18 -37.06 18.62
N GLN A 385 12.70 -35.85 18.98
CA GLN A 385 14.15 -35.59 18.98
C GLN A 385 14.67 -35.44 20.40
N ASN A 386 15.34 -36.46 20.90
CA ASN A 386 15.99 -36.55 22.24
C ASN A 386 17.18 -35.59 22.45
N LEU A 387 17.33 -34.54 21.62
CA LEU A 387 18.38 -33.52 21.80
C LEU A 387 17.84 -32.38 22.66
N SER A 388 18.63 -31.91 23.60
CA SER A 388 18.34 -30.66 24.32
C SER A 388 18.10 -29.51 23.35
N THR A 389 17.17 -28.64 23.64
CA THR A 389 16.84 -27.44 22.84
C THR A 389 18.11 -26.67 22.46
N PHE A 390 19.02 -26.48 23.41
CA PHE A 390 20.33 -25.85 23.23
C PHE A 390 21.17 -26.57 22.16
N SER A 391 21.26 -27.92 22.22
CA SER A 391 22.06 -28.69 21.26
C SER A 391 21.52 -28.57 19.84
N SER A 392 20.21 -28.52 19.67
CA SER A 392 19.56 -28.33 18.36
C SER A 392 19.88 -26.98 17.75
N HIS A 393 19.72 -25.89 18.53
CA HIS A 393 20.07 -24.54 18.12
C HIS A 393 21.56 -24.42 17.78
N MET A 394 22.43 -24.99 18.61
CA MET A 394 23.87 -24.95 18.39
C MET A 394 24.29 -25.73 17.14
N THR A 395 23.69 -26.89 16.89
CA THR A 395 23.93 -27.67 15.66
C THR A 395 23.54 -26.89 14.40
N ASN A 396 22.45 -26.14 14.44
CA ASN A 396 22.04 -25.28 13.33
C ASN A 396 23.01 -24.11 13.17
N THR A 397 23.37 -23.46 14.26
CA THR A 397 24.32 -22.33 14.29
C THR A 397 25.66 -22.73 13.68
N VAL A 398 26.22 -23.88 14.04
CA VAL A 398 27.48 -24.38 13.47
C VAL A 398 27.36 -24.53 11.95
N LYS A 399 26.24 -25.08 11.42
CA LYS A 399 26.01 -25.19 9.98
C LYS A 399 25.90 -23.86 9.28
N PHE A 400 25.37 -22.82 9.96
CA PHE A 400 25.30 -21.47 9.41
C PHE A 400 26.66 -20.81 9.36
N LEU A 401 27.42 -20.90 10.46
CA LEU A 401 28.74 -20.29 10.57
C LEU A 401 29.74 -20.84 9.52
N ASP A 402 29.59 -22.10 9.13
CA ASP A 402 30.42 -22.74 8.09
C ASP A 402 30.16 -22.17 6.69
N LYS A 403 28.97 -21.62 6.41
CA LYS A 403 28.51 -21.27 5.07
C LYS A 403 28.13 -19.81 4.89
N ALA A 404 27.85 -19.11 6.00
CA ALA A 404 27.42 -17.73 5.95
C ALA A 404 28.56 -16.83 5.45
N ASP A 405 28.21 -15.90 4.58
CA ASP A 405 29.09 -14.87 4.04
C ASP A 405 28.42 -13.48 4.10
N LYS A 406 29.11 -12.46 3.63
CA LYS A 406 28.62 -11.08 3.62
C LYS A 406 27.29 -10.90 2.84
N ASP A 407 26.99 -11.82 1.92
CA ASP A 407 25.81 -11.81 1.08
C ASP A 407 24.71 -12.75 1.64
N SER A 408 24.81 -13.10 2.94
CA SER A 408 23.86 -13.92 3.68
C SER A 408 23.07 -13.09 4.70
N LEU A 409 21.81 -13.50 4.95
CA LEU A 409 20.97 -13.00 6.04
C LEU A 409 20.83 -14.10 7.10
N VAL A 410 21.17 -13.78 8.36
CA VAL A 410 21.06 -14.72 9.48
C VAL A 410 20.08 -14.21 10.54
N LEU A 411 19.13 -15.06 10.93
CA LEU A 411 18.07 -14.75 11.86
C LEU A 411 18.11 -15.73 13.05
N PHE A 412 18.34 -15.22 14.25
CA PHE A 412 18.37 -16.02 15.48
C PHE A 412 17.24 -15.63 16.42
N ASP A 413 16.48 -16.60 16.89
CA ASP A 413 15.52 -16.39 17.97
C ASP A 413 16.07 -17.00 19.26
N GLU A 414 16.11 -16.19 20.32
CA GLU A 414 16.60 -16.56 21.64
C GLU A 414 18.01 -17.20 21.67
N LEU A 415 18.94 -16.57 20.92
CA LEU A 415 20.32 -17.07 20.81
C LEU A 415 20.98 -17.27 22.19
N GLY A 416 21.49 -18.47 22.42
CA GLY A 416 22.16 -18.86 23.67
C GLY A 416 21.20 -19.40 24.75
N ALA A 417 19.89 -19.45 24.53
CA ALA A 417 18.91 -19.99 25.47
C ALA A 417 19.07 -21.52 25.65
N GLY A 418 18.61 -22.02 26.80
CA GLY A 418 18.57 -23.44 27.06
C GLY A 418 19.84 -24.03 27.72
N THR A 419 20.78 -23.17 28.14
CA THR A 419 21.98 -23.55 28.94
C THR A 419 22.16 -22.59 30.13
N ASP A 420 23.28 -22.69 30.83
CA ASP A 420 23.63 -21.70 31.87
C ASP A 420 23.59 -20.29 31.30
N PRO A 421 22.93 -19.32 31.95
CA PRO A 421 22.75 -17.98 31.39
C PRO A 421 24.07 -17.25 31.08
N VAL A 422 25.11 -17.45 31.93
CA VAL A 422 26.41 -16.79 31.72
C VAL A 422 27.15 -17.39 30.54
N GLU A 423 27.16 -18.73 30.42
CA GLU A 423 27.75 -19.42 29.28
C GLU A 423 26.99 -19.13 27.98
N GLY A 424 25.65 -19.13 28.05
CA GLY A 424 24.78 -18.82 26.92
C GLY A 424 25.00 -17.41 26.37
N ALA A 425 25.07 -16.41 27.27
CA ALA A 425 25.36 -15.02 26.89
C ALA A 425 26.76 -14.87 26.26
N ALA A 426 27.79 -15.51 26.88
CA ALA A 426 29.15 -15.47 26.35
C ALA A 426 29.27 -16.09 24.94
N LEU A 427 28.65 -17.26 24.74
CA LEU A 427 28.59 -17.92 23.42
C LEU A 427 27.84 -17.05 22.41
N ALA A 428 26.70 -16.49 22.79
CA ALA A 428 25.93 -15.61 21.88
C ALA A 428 26.75 -14.39 21.47
N MET A 429 27.43 -13.71 22.41
CA MET A 429 28.32 -12.60 22.11
C MET A 429 29.44 -13.00 21.16
N ALA A 430 30.08 -14.15 21.37
CA ALA A 430 31.15 -14.64 20.49
C ALA A 430 30.67 -14.93 19.07
N ILE A 431 29.49 -15.59 18.92
CA ILE A 431 28.87 -15.89 17.63
C ILE A 431 28.50 -14.60 16.89
N LEU A 432 27.84 -13.67 17.58
CA LEU A 432 27.41 -12.40 16.99
C LEU A 432 28.62 -11.53 16.59
N SER A 433 29.69 -11.49 17.42
CA SER A 433 30.94 -10.82 17.10
C SER A 433 31.62 -11.42 15.85
N PHE A 434 31.60 -12.73 15.70
CA PHE A 434 32.15 -13.40 14.54
C PHE A 434 31.39 -13.00 13.27
N LEU A 435 30.04 -13.07 13.28
CA LEU A 435 29.20 -12.68 12.14
C LEU A 435 29.34 -11.19 11.79
N HIS A 436 29.41 -10.33 12.82
CA HIS A 436 29.65 -8.89 12.65
C HIS A 436 31.00 -8.62 11.98
N ASN A 437 32.07 -9.30 12.40
CA ASN A 437 33.39 -9.16 11.78
C ASN A 437 33.39 -9.63 10.30
N MET A 438 32.58 -10.62 9.96
CA MET A 438 32.37 -11.08 8.57
C MET A 438 31.41 -10.18 7.79
N LYS A 439 30.81 -9.15 8.41
CA LYS A 439 29.82 -8.27 7.76
C LYS A 439 28.55 -8.99 7.28
N VAL A 440 28.19 -10.08 7.96
CA VAL A 440 26.97 -10.82 7.71
C VAL A 440 25.77 -10.03 8.27
N ARG A 441 24.70 -9.87 7.48
CA ARG A 441 23.50 -9.19 7.97
C ARG A 441 22.79 -10.11 8.95
N THR A 442 22.74 -9.68 10.22
CA THR A 442 22.26 -10.53 11.30
C THR A 442 21.19 -9.82 12.13
N MET A 443 20.12 -10.52 12.45
CA MET A 443 19.12 -10.08 13.42
C MET A 443 18.94 -11.18 14.46
N ALA A 444 19.12 -10.83 15.74
CA ALA A 444 19.03 -11.79 16.84
C ALA A 444 18.08 -11.29 17.91
N THR A 445 17.29 -12.18 18.50
CA THR A 445 16.53 -11.85 19.72
C THR A 445 17.20 -12.44 20.93
N THR A 446 17.04 -11.78 22.06
CA THR A 446 17.63 -12.24 23.32
C THR A 446 16.91 -11.69 24.56
N HIS A 447 17.14 -12.35 25.68
CA HIS A 447 16.76 -11.89 27.01
C HIS A 447 17.99 -11.45 27.87
N TYR A 448 19.22 -11.68 27.38
CA TYR A 448 20.43 -11.39 28.11
C TYR A 448 20.78 -9.91 28.16
N SER A 449 21.05 -9.38 29.35
CA SER A 449 21.44 -7.99 29.54
C SER A 449 22.82 -7.69 28.94
N GLU A 450 23.72 -8.68 28.95
CA GLU A 450 25.08 -8.59 28.39
C GLU A 450 25.06 -8.29 26.87
N LEU A 451 24.09 -8.84 26.16
CA LEU A 451 23.95 -8.56 24.71
C LEU A 451 23.42 -7.14 24.44
N LYS A 452 22.65 -6.56 25.37
CA LYS A 452 22.25 -5.16 25.29
C LYS A 452 23.47 -4.24 25.41
N LEU A 453 24.37 -4.56 26.40
CA LEU A 453 25.64 -3.85 26.61
C LEU A 453 26.56 -4.02 25.40
N PHE A 454 26.68 -5.22 24.87
CA PHE A 454 27.47 -5.50 23.69
C PHE A 454 27.03 -4.61 22.50
N ALA A 455 25.73 -4.47 22.27
CA ALA A 455 25.23 -3.60 21.22
C ALA A 455 25.48 -2.11 21.46
N LEU A 456 25.48 -1.65 22.70
CA LEU A 456 25.78 -0.24 23.02
C LEU A 456 27.30 0.07 22.92
N SER A 457 28.16 -0.93 23.13
CA SER A 457 29.62 -0.75 23.13
C SER A 457 30.29 -1.04 21.82
N THR A 458 29.60 -1.69 20.86
CA THR A 458 30.21 -2.17 19.62
C THR A 458 29.69 -1.35 18.41
N PRO A 459 30.52 -0.56 17.75
CA PRO A 459 30.12 0.17 16.55
C PRO A 459 29.66 -0.77 15.43
N GLY A 460 28.51 -0.46 14.82
CA GLY A 460 27.91 -1.30 13.78
C GLY A 460 26.97 -2.40 14.29
N VAL A 461 26.78 -2.45 15.62
CA VAL A 461 25.75 -3.27 16.28
C VAL A 461 24.69 -2.34 16.86
N GLU A 462 23.42 -2.64 16.71
CA GLU A 462 22.35 -1.78 17.21
C GLU A 462 21.36 -2.56 18.06
N ASN A 463 20.79 -1.89 19.06
CA ASN A 463 19.69 -2.42 19.87
C ASN A 463 18.34 -2.13 19.23
N ALA A 464 17.37 -3.01 19.47
CA ALA A 464 15.97 -2.73 19.28
C ALA A 464 15.14 -3.32 20.42
N SER A 465 13.99 -2.72 20.69
CA SER A 465 13.03 -3.25 21.67
C SER A 465 11.64 -3.41 21.10
N CYS A 466 10.94 -4.45 21.56
CA CYS A 466 9.50 -4.56 21.35
C CYS A 466 8.79 -3.82 22.48
N GLU A 467 8.07 -2.76 22.15
CA GLU A 467 7.34 -1.92 23.10
C GLU A 467 6.28 -2.74 23.85
N PHE A 468 6.23 -2.55 25.18
CA PHE A 468 5.27 -3.20 26.04
C PHE A 468 4.56 -2.16 26.93
N ASN A 469 3.23 -2.15 26.91
CA ASN A 469 2.45 -1.26 27.73
C ASN A 469 2.27 -1.85 29.12
N VAL A 470 2.99 -1.30 30.09
CA VAL A 470 2.96 -1.74 31.51
C VAL A 470 1.59 -1.43 32.15
N GLU A 471 0.88 -0.40 31.70
CA GLU A 471 -0.42 -0.04 32.26
C GLU A 471 -1.52 -1.05 31.91
N THR A 472 -1.53 -1.51 30.67
CA THR A 472 -2.52 -2.47 30.17
C THR A 472 -2.06 -3.92 30.28
N LEU A 473 -0.81 -4.19 30.59
CA LEU A 473 -0.13 -5.49 30.52
C LEU A 473 -0.27 -6.15 29.14
N ARG A 474 -0.29 -5.34 28.08
CA ARG A 474 -0.41 -5.83 26.71
C ARG A 474 0.77 -5.36 25.86
N PRO A 475 1.26 -6.22 24.96
CA PRO A 475 2.23 -5.80 23.95
C PRO A 475 1.58 -4.80 22.99
N THR A 476 2.33 -3.79 22.60
CA THR A 476 1.93 -2.88 21.51
C THR A 476 2.37 -3.40 20.15
N TYR A 477 3.29 -4.39 20.12
CA TYR A 477 3.93 -4.98 18.94
C TYR A 477 4.74 -3.98 18.10
N ARG A 478 5.00 -2.77 18.61
CA ARG A 478 5.86 -1.79 17.93
C ARG A 478 7.32 -2.12 18.18
N LEU A 479 8.12 -2.06 17.11
CA LEU A 479 9.57 -2.25 17.18
C LEU A 479 10.26 -0.87 17.23
N LEU A 480 11.00 -0.62 18.31
CA LEU A 480 11.75 0.61 18.52
C LEU A 480 13.24 0.30 18.32
N VAL A 481 13.80 0.78 17.19
CA VAL A 481 15.24 0.62 16.88
C VAL A 481 16.06 1.73 17.54
N GLY A 482 17.24 1.39 18.06
CA GLY A 482 18.16 2.31 18.73
C GLY A 482 17.99 2.34 20.25
N ILE A 483 17.18 1.44 20.83
CA ILE A 483 16.95 1.38 22.28
C ILE A 483 16.89 -0.07 22.74
N PRO A 484 17.66 -0.45 23.75
CA PRO A 484 17.51 -1.72 24.43
C PRO A 484 16.19 -1.75 25.21
N GLY A 485 15.51 -2.89 25.20
CA GLY A 485 14.28 -3.09 25.98
C GLY A 485 14.55 -3.19 27.47
N LYS A 486 13.65 -2.57 28.25
CA LYS A 486 13.63 -2.67 29.70
C LYS A 486 13.06 -4.00 30.16
N SER A 487 13.59 -4.53 31.27
CA SER A 487 12.94 -5.63 31.98
C SER A 487 11.73 -5.11 32.74
N ASN A 488 10.55 -5.64 32.46
CA ASN A 488 9.30 -5.24 33.13
C ASN A 488 8.79 -6.27 34.14
N ALA A 489 9.63 -7.25 34.53
CA ALA A 489 9.22 -8.39 35.36
C ALA A 489 8.58 -7.94 36.69
N PHE A 490 9.19 -7.00 37.40
CA PHE A 490 8.67 -6.50 38.68
C PHE A 490 7.38 -5.70 38.52
N ALA A 491 7.28 -4.88 37.47
CA ALA A 491 6.07 -4.11 37.21
C ALA A 491 4.90 -5.03 36.83
N ILE A 492 5.17 -6.06 36.05
CA ILE A 492 4.19 -7.08 35.66
C ILE A 492 3.76 -7.89 36.87
N SER A 493 4.70 -8.36 37.68
CA SER A 493 4.42 -9.16 38.88
C SER A 493 3.60 -8.39 39.93
N ARG A 494 3.90 -7.10 40.12
CA ARG A 494 3.12 -6.20 40.97
C ARG A 494 1.67 -6.10 40.51
N LYS A 495 1.45 -5.89 39.22
CA LYS A 495 0.10 -5.80 38.66
C LYS A 495 -0.67 -7.12 38.65
N LEU A 496 0.03 -8.24 38.60
CA LEU A 496 -0.57 -9.57 38.73
C LEU A 496 -0.90 -9.92 40.19
N GLY A 497 -0.53 -9.07 41.17
CA GLY A 497 -0.91 -9.20 42.54
C GLY A 497 0.16 -9.83 43.41
N LEU A 498 1.44 -9.95 42.96
CA LEU A 498 2.53 -10.37 43.82
C LEU A 498 2.73 -9.32 44.92
N PRO A 499 2.76 -9.73 46.21
CA PRO A 499 2.93 -8.80 47.34
C PRO A 499 4.23 -8.00 47.25
N GLU A 500 4.15 -6.70 47.58
CA GLU A 500 5.26 -5.73 47.45
C GLU A 500 6.52 -6.18 48.22
N PHE A 501 6.35 -6.78 49.42
CA PHE A 501 7.49 -7.24 50.19
C PHE A 501 8.31 -8.34 49.51
N ILE A 502 7.67 -9.18 48.66
CA ILE A 502 8.38 -10.19 47.86
C ILE A 502 9.16 -9.51 46.73
N ILE A 503 8.54 -8.49 46.09
CA ILE A 503 9.20 -7.72 45.03
C ILE A 503 10.40 -6.95 45.57
N ASP A 504 10.25 -6.32 46.76
CA ASP A 504 11.32 -5.58 47.40
C ASP A 504 12.46 -6.51 47.91
N ASP A 505 12.13 -7.72 48.30
CA ASP A 505 13.15 -8.70 48.66
C ASP A 505 13.86 -9.24 47.39
N ALA A 506 13.16 -9.52 46.33
CA ALA A 506 13.74 -9.89 45.03
C ALA A 506 14.70 -8.84 44.46
N LYS A 507 14.38 -7.56 44.61
CA LYS A 507 15.27 -6.46 44.22
C LYS A 507 16.61 -6.44 44.96
N LYS A 508 16.63 -6.85 46.22
CA LYS A 508 17.88 -6.92 47.02
C LYS A 508 18.85 -7.99 46.52
N HIS A 509 18.35 -8.95 45.74
CA HIS A 509 19.18 -10.01 45.15
C HIS A 509 19.73 -9.63 43.76
N ILE A 510 19.44 -8.43 43.28
CA ILE A 510 20.01 -7.90 42.02
C ILE A 510 21.20 -7.01 42.36
N ASP A 511 22.27 -7.14 41.60
CA ASP A 511 23.47 -6.32 41.79
C ASP A 511 23.16 -4.83 41.50
N SER A 512 23.74 -3.94 42.31
CA SER A 512 23.52 -2.49 42.24
C SER A 512 23.97 -1.85 40.92
N GLN A 513 24.86 -2.51 40.17
CA GLN A 513 25.28 -2.06 38.84
C GLN A 513 24.18 -2.33 37.76
N ASP A 514 23.49 -3.43 37.87
CA ASP A 514 22.38 -3.78 36.96
C ASP A 514 21.16 -2.88 37.18
N GLU A 515 20.88 -2.50 38.44
CA GLU A 515 19.77 -1.57 38.76
C GLU A 515 20.02 -0.15 38.16
N SER A 516 21.23 0.36 38.30
CA SER A 516 21.62 1.67 37.74
C SER A 516 21.57 1.69 36.19
N PHE A 517 21.92 0.57 35.56
CA PHE A 517 21.86 0.43 34.12
C PHE A 517 20.43 0.36 33.56
N GLU A 518 19.55 -0.41 34.21
CA GLU A 518 18.12 -0.50 33.88
C GLU A 518 17.40 0.88 34.05
N ASP A 519 17.82 1.70 35.01
CA ASP A 519 17.30 3.07 35.17
C ASP A 519 17.73 4.00 34.02
N VAL A 520 18.97 3.89 33.55
CA VAL A 520 19.46 4.63 32.36
C VAL A 520 18.72 4.21 31.12
N ILE A 521 18.52 2.90 30.91
CA ILE A 521 17.72 2.37 29.80
C ILE A 521 16.29 2.92 29.88
N SER A 522 15.68 2.94 31.05
CA SER A 522 14.33 3.46 31.26
C SER A 522 14.19 4.92 30.81
N ASN A 523 15.16 5.76 31.14
CA ASN A 523 15.15 7.16 30.76
C ASN A 523 15.38 7.36 29.25
N LEU A 524 16.26 6.54 28.65
CA LEU A 524 16.49 6.54 27.20
C LEU A 524 15.23 6.09 26.43
N GLU A 525 14.56 5.02 26.89
CA GLU A 525 13.33 4.52 26.30
C GLU A 525 12.22 5.58 26.35
N ALA A 526 12.01 6.22 27.52
CA ALA A 526 11.02 7.28 27.69
C ALA A 526 11.29 8.47 26.75
N SER A 527 12.54 8.93 26.68
CA SER A 527 12.93 10.04 25.78
C SER A 527 12.72 9.71 24.31
N ARG A 528 12.96 8.47 23.92
CA ARG A 528 12.83 8.05 22.52
C ARG A 528 11.39 7.81 22.14
N VAL A 529 10.60 7.20 23.03
CA VAL A 529 9.14 7.07 22.80
C VAL A 529 8.53 8.44 22.57
N GLN A 530 8.95 9.44 23.36
CA GLN A 530 8.50 10.82 23.14
C GLN A 530 8.97 11.37 21.79
N MET A 531 10.25 11.16 21.44
CA MET A 531 10.77 11.59 20.13
C MET A 531 10.04 10.92 18.95
N GLU A 532 9.66 9.65 19.06
CA GLU A 532 8.93 8.95 18.00
C GLU A 532 7.48 9.45 17.89
N GLN A 533 6.82 9.73 19.03
CA GLN A 533 5.51 10.37 19.04
C GLN A 533 5.56 11.77 18.41
N ASP A 534 6.57 12.56 18.76
CA ASP A 534 6.77 13.88 18.18
C ASP A 534 7.01 13.79 16.66
N LYS A 535 7.75 12.80 16.20
CA LYS A 535 8.02 12.54 14.78
C LYS A 535 6.78 12.11 14.02
N GLU A 536 5.92 11.27 14.62
CA GLU A 536 4.61 10.92 14.04
C GLU A 536 3.70 12.15 13.93
N GLN A 537 3.68 13.02 14.96
CA GLN A 537 2.93 14.27 14.91
C GLN A 537 3.45 15.22 13.82
N ILE A 538 4.76 15.36 13.69
CA ILE A 538 5.40 16.16 12.65
C ILE A 538 5.04 15.61 11.26
N ALA A 539 5.04 14.29 11.08
CA ALA A 539 4.64 13.67 9.81
C ALA A 539 3.16 13.95 9.48
N ALA A 540 2.27 13.83 10.46
CA ALA A 540 0.86 14.15 10.30
C ALA A 540 0.63 15.65 9.96
N TYR A 541 1.33 16.56 10.67
CA TYR A 541 1.26 17.99 10.35
C TYR A 541 1.83 18.32 8.97
N LYS A 542 2.85 17.60 8.51
CA LYS A 542 3.41 17.77 7.17
C LYS A 542 2.40 17.37 6.10
N GLU A 543 1.70 16.27 6.28
CA GLU A 543 0.66 15.81 5.36
C GLU A 543 -0.53 16.79 5.33
N GLU A 544 -0.94 17.29 6.50
CA GLU A 544 -1.97 18.31 6.59
C GLU A 544 -1.54 19.62 5.89
N MET A 545 -0.29 20.04 6.07
CA MET A 545 0.28 21.21 5.39
C MET A 545 0.31 21.04 3.87
N GLU A 546 0.67 19.85 3.37
CA GLU A 546 0.66 19.56 1.93
C GLU A 546 -0.77 19.59 1.37
N SER A 547 -1.74 19.03 2.09
CA SER A 547 -3.15 19.06 1.70
C SER A 547 -3.71 20.49 1.66
N LEU A 548 -3.42 21.29 2.69
CA LEU A 548 -3.79 22.71 2.78
C LEU A 548 -3.14 23.53 1.65
N LYS A 549 -1.86 23.27 1.35
CA LYS A 549 -1.15 23.91 0.24
C LYS A 549 -1.80 23.62 -1.11
N LYS A 550 -2.24 22.39 -1.31
CA LYS A 550 -2.97 21.97 -2.52
C LYS A 550 -4.34 22.63 -2.62
N GLN A 551 -5.06 22.74 -1.51
CA GLN A 551 -6.34 23.45 -1.45
C GLN A 551 -6.16 24.95 -1.72
N LEU A 552 -5.13 25.58 -1.16
CA LEU A 552 -4.82 26.99 -1.35
C LEU A 552 -4.46 27.28 -2.82
N SER A 553 -3.68 26.41 -3.46
CA SER A 553 -3.34 26.54 -4.88
C SER A 553 -4.58 26.44 -5.77
N ALA A 554 -5.48 25.50 -5.49
CA ALA A 554 -6.73 25.35 -6.22
C ALA A 554 -7.69 26.55 -6.02
N GLN A 555 -7.73 27.09 -4.80
CA GLN A 555 -8.50 28.33 -4.54
C GLN A 555 -7.92 29.54 -5.26
N LYS A 556 -6.59 29.68 -5.28
CA LYS A 556 -5.90 30.75 -6.00
C LYS A 556 -6.18 30.69 -7.49
N GLU A 557 -6.12 29.51 -8.08
CA GLU A 557 -6.42 29.30 -9.49
C GLU A 557 -7.88 29.65 -9.83
N LYS A 558 -8.84 29.22 -8.99
CA LYS A 558 -10.26 29.63 -9.14
C LYS A 558 -10.44 31.14 -9.04
N LEU A 559 -9.72 31.81 -8.15
CA LEU A 559 -9.79 33.25 -7.97
C LEU A 559 -9.21 33.98 -9.19
N GLU A 560 -8.11 33.50 -9.77
CA GLU A 560 -7.54 34.03 -10.99
C GLU A 560 -8.47 33.86 -12.20
N GLN A 561 -9.12 32.70 -12.33
CA GLN A 561 -10.13 32.44 -13.36
C GLN A 561 -11.35 33.37 -13.21
N GLN A 562 -11.83 33.56 -11.98
CA GLN A 562 -12.91 34.52 -11.70
C GLN A 562 -12.52 35.98 -12.05
N LYS A 563 -11.30 36.33 -11.69
CA LYS A 563 -10.73 37.65 -12.00
C LYS A 563 -10.61 37.89 -13.50
N ALA A 564 -10.12 36.88 -14.24
CA ALA A 564 -10.02 36.94 -15.69
C ALA A 564 -11.40 37.07 -16.35
N LYS A 565 -12.40 36.33 -15.87
CA LYS A 565 -13.79 36.40 -16.34
C LYS A 565 -14.41 37.77 -16.07
N ILE A 566 -14.23 38.35 -14.88
CA ILE A 566 -14.70 39.69 -14.55
C ILE A 566 -14.05 40.74 -15.43
N LEU A 567 -12.75 40.64 -15.72
CA LEU A 567 -12.03 41.52 -16.63
C LEU A 567 -12.54 41.39 -18.07
N GLN A 568 -12.83 40.17 -18.53
CA GLN A 568 -13.40 39.93 -19.84
C GLN A 568 -14.79 40.55 -19.96
N ASP A 569 -15.66 40.33 -18.97
CA ASP A 569 -17.02 40.91 -18.93
C ASP A 569 -16.98 42.45 -18.87
N ALA A 570 -16.01 43.01 -18.15
CA ALA A 570 -15.82 44.48 -18.08
C ALA A 570 -15.36 45.04 -19.42
N ASN A 571 -14.43 44.40 -20.10
CA ASN A 571 -13.96 44.81 -21.44
C ASN A 571 -15.08 44.68 -22.50
N GLU A 572 -15.91 43.65 -22.42
CA GLU A 572 -17.04 43.47 -23.33
C GLU A 572 -18.09 44.58 -23.12
N LYS A 573 -18.39 44.91 -21.84
CA LYS A 573 -19.28 46.06 -21.53
C LYS A 573 -18.70 47.40 -21.97
N ALA A 574 -17.39 47.59 -21.79
CA ALA A 574 -16.73 48.81 -22.28
C ALA A 574 -16.78 48.92 -23.80
N ARG A 575 -16.54 47.81 -24.52
CA ARG A 575 -16.65 47.76 -26.00
C ARG A 575 -18.06 48.09 -26.46
N LYS A 576 -19.08 47.56 -25.79
CA LYS A 576 -20.49 47.85 -26.10
C LYS A 576 -20.84 49.31 -25.89
N VAL A 577 -20.38 49.93 -24.81
CA VAL A 577 -20.58 51.37 -24.55
C VAL A 577 -19.89 52.23 -25.58
N LEU A 578 -18.67 51.84 -26.03
CA LEU A 578 -17.96 52.55 -27.10
C LEU A 578 -18.68 52.41 -28.48
N GLN A 579 -19.25 51.22 -28.74
CA GLN A 579 -20.02 51.00 -29.94
C GLN A 579 -21.32 51.81 -29.94
N ASP A 580 -22.06 51.79 -28.82
CA ASP A 580 -23.29 52.61 -28.66
C ASP A 580 -23.01 54.13 -28.82
N ALA A 581 -21.85 54.59 -28.31
CA ALA A 581 -21.42 55.98 -28.44
C ALA A 581 -21.06 56.34 -29.91
N LYS A 582 -20.42 55.41 -30.62
CA LYS A 582 -20.10 55.58 -32.07
C LYS A 582 -21.36 55.60 -32.89
N ASP A 583 -22.28 54.69 -32.69
CA ASP A 583 -23.54 54.60 -33.42
C ASP A 583 -24.39 55.89 -33.22
N TYR A 584 -24.38 56.42 -31.97
CA TYR A 584 -25.03 57.70 -31.65
C TYR A 584 -24.35 58.90 -32.36
N ALA A 585 -23.01 58.91 -32.42
CA ALA A 585 -22.27 59.97 -33.13
C ALA A 585 -22.54 59.93 -34.65
N ASP A 586 -22.57 58.72 -35.24
CA ASP A 586 -22.85 58.47 -36.65
C ASP A 586 -24.31 58.91 -37.02
N GLU A 587 -25.26 58.62 -36.09
CA GLU A 587 -26.66 59.09 -36.28
C GLU A 587 -26.79 60.63 -36.20
N THR A 588 -26.09 61.24 -35.27
CA THR A 588 -26.04 62.70 -35.09
C THR A 588 -25.43 63.38 -36.32
N ILE A 589 -24.35 62.84 -36.89
CA ILE A 589 -23.74 63.29 -38.16
C ILE A 589 -24.71 63.16 -39.31
N ARG A 590 -25.48 62.06 -39.39
CA ARG A 590 -26.50 61.87 -40.44
C ARG A 590 -27.63 62.90 -40.33
N ILE A 591 -28.07 63.28 -39.15
CA ILE A 591 -29.09 64.27 -38.87
C ILE A 591 -28.59 65.67 -39.30
N ILE A 592 -27.34 66.00 -38.93
CA ILE A 592 -26.69 67.26 -39.32
C ILE A 592 -26.55 67.38 -40.86
N ASN A 593 -26.10 66.32 -41.51
CA ASN A 593 -25.91 66.30 -42.98
C ASN A 593 -27.24 66.36 -43.79
N LYS A 594 -28.38 66.09 -43.14
CA LYS A 594 -29.71 66.15 -43.78
C LYS A 594 -30.38 67.53 -43.70
N LYS A 595 -29.86 68.45 -42.86
CA LYS A 595 -30.45 69.80 -42.68
C LYS A 595 -29.42 70.88 -43.04
N THR A 596 -29.36 71.27 -44.30
CA THR A 596 -28.56 72.39 -44.79
C THR A 596 -29.39 73.65 -44.75
N ASP A 597 -29.44 74.35 -43.58
CA ASP A 597 -29.71 75.78 -43.47
C ASP A 597 -29.13 76.35 -42.16
N GLY A 598 -28.38 77.45 -42.29
CA GLY A 598 -27.34 77.94 -41.43
C GLY A 598 -27.75 78.55 -40.06
N GLY A 599 -29.00 78.53 -39.60
CA GLY A 599 -29.39 79.09 -38.31
C GLY A 599 -29.88 78.10 -37.26
N GLU A 600 -30.40 76.96 -37.70
CA GLU A 600 -30.92 75.92 -36.81
C GLU A 600 -29.89 74.85 -36.37
N VAL A 601 -28.81 74.78 -37.12
CA VAL A 601 -27.74 73.73 -36.88
C VAL A 601 -27.02 74.03 -35.54
N SER A 602 -26.82 75.25 -35.16
CA SER A 602 -26.13 75.62 -33.89
C SER A 602 -26.98 75.22 -32.66
N ARG A 603 -28.31 75.37 -32.79
CA ARG A 603 -29.23 75.00 -31.70
C ARG A 603 -29.41 73.51 -31.53
N LEU A 604 -29.47 72.80 -32.60
CA LEU A 604 -29.52 71.29 -32.64
C LEU A 604 -28.21 70.67 -32.15
N LEU A 605 -27.07 71.28 -32.52
CA LEU A 605 -25.75 70.82 -32.01
C LEU A 605 -25.64 70.97 -30.49
N GLU A 606 -26.18 72.06 -29.89
CA GLU A 606 -26.15 72.22 -28.48
C GLU A 606 -27.14 71.34 -27.71
N GLU A 607 -28.30 71.11 -28.28
CA GLU A 607 -29.27 70.13 -27.77
C GLU A 607 -28.70 68.67 -27.76
N GLU A 608 -28.05 68.25 -28.85
CA GLU A 608 -27.43 66.95 -29.00
C GLU A 608 -26.17 66.85 -28.11
N ARG A 609 -25.39 67.87 -27.98
CA ARG A 609 -24.26 67.96 -27.09
C ARG A 609 -24.70 67.82 -25.63
N THR A 610 -25.83 68.35 -25.25
CA THR A 610 -26.43 68.27 -23.93
C THR A 610 -27.00 66.87 -23.69
N LYS A 611 -27.62 66.27 -24.70
CA LYS A 611 -28.07 64.86 -24.64
C LYS A 611 -26.90 63.90 -24.55
N LEU A 612 -25.81 64.14 -25.22
CA LEU A 612 -24.57 63.32 -25.14
C LEU A 612 -23.90 63.48 -23.77
N ARG A 613 -23.85 64.66 -23.24
CA ARG A 613 -23.30 64.96 -21.91
C ARG A 613 -24.14 64.27 -20.83
N THR A 614 -25.46 64.31 -20.91
CA THR A 614 -26.36 63.64 -19.93
C THR A 614 -26.32 62.12 -20.09
N LYS A 615 -26.07 61.55 -21.26
CA LYS A 615 -25.83 60.09 -21.45
C LYS A 615 -24.46 59.70 -20.94
N LEU A 616 -23.39 60.47 -21.12
CA LEU A 616 -22.06 60.30 -20.60
C LEU A 616 -22.04 60.37 -19.05
N ASP A 617 -22.73 61.31 -18.48
CA ASP A 617 -22.84 61.45 -17.01
C ASP A 617 -23.63 60.31 -16.38
N LYS A 618 -24.66 59.79 -17.08
CA LYS A 618 -25.39 58.57 -16.64
C LYS A 618 -24.57 57.27 -16.80
N THR A 619 -23.65 57.20 -17.74
CA THR A 619 -22.73 56.06 -17.89
C THR A 619 -21.52 56.21 -16.97
N ALA A 620 -21.02 57.40 -16.74
CA ALA A 620 -19.95 57.64 -15.77
C ALA A 620 -20.40 57.34 -14.32
N SER A 621 -21.62 57.69 -13.98
CA SER A 621 -22.19 57.35 -12.64
C SER A 621 -22.46 55.83 -12.45
N LYS A 622 -22.67 55.08 -13.55
CA LYS A 622 -22.77 53.63 -13.51
C LYS A 622 -21.40 52.91 -13.53
N ALA A 623 -20.35 53.61 -13.97
CA ALA A 623 -18.98 53.07 -14.08
C ALA A 623 -18.10 53.42 -12.87
N GLN A 624 -18.58 54.18 -11.91
CA GLN A 624 -17.87 54.39 -10.64
C GLN A 624 -17.94 53.12 -9.78
N ILE A 625 -17.12 52.14 -10.13
CA ILE A 625 -16.66 51.10 -9.19
C ILE A 625 -15.68 51.85 -8.26
N SER A 626 -16.05 51.96 -6.99
CA SER A 626 -15.19 52.52 -5.95
C SER A 626 -13.85 51.77 -5.95
N GLN A 627 -12.83 52.43 -6.47
CA GLN A 627 -11.46 51.99 -6.23
C GLN A 627 -11.21 52.06 -4.72
N PRO A 628 -10.67 50.98 -4.09
CA PRO A 628 -10.18 51.12 -2.74
C PRO A 628 -9.06 52.17 -2.79
N LYS A 629 -9.23 53.23 -2.04
CA LYS A 629 -8.21 54.28 -1.85
C LYS A 629 -6.95 53.60 -1.33
N ALA A 630 -5.90 53.52 -2.15
CA ALA A 630 -4.56 53.26 -1.69
C ALA A 630 -4.19 54.33 -0.66
N SER A 631 -3.99 53.94 0.57
CA SER A 631 -3.38 54.80 1.58
C SER A 631 -2.02 55.24 1.05
N PRO A 632 -1.61 56.51 1.22
CA PRO A 632 -0.31 56.94 0.77
C PRO A 632 0.79 56.17 1.49
N SER A 633 1.57 55.36 0.77
CA SER A 633 2.73 54.69 1.30
C SER A 633 3.76 55.73 1.71
N LYS A 634 4.07 55.78 3.02
CA LYS A 634 5.16 56.63 3.51
C LYS A 634 6.50 56.00 3.13
N LYS A 635 7.11 56.48 2.05
CA LYS A 635 8.52 56.12 1.77
C LYS A 635 9.40 56.58 2.94
N PRO A 636 10.29 55.71 3.45
CA PRO A 636 11.14 56.07 4.56
C PRO A 636 12.20 57.10 4.12
N ASP A 637 12.34 58.18 4.89
CA ASP A 637 13.40 59.16 4.72
C ASP A 637 14.68 58.61 5.40
N ALA A 638 15.79 58.55 4.68
CA ALA A 638 17.07 57.97 5.16
C ALA A 638 17.58 58.59 6.48
N LYS A 639 17.18 59.83 6.79
CA LYS A 639 17.55 60.56 8.02
C LYS A 639 16.66 60.23 9.23
N LYS A 640 15.51 59.56 9.00
CA LYS A 640 14.54 59.27 10.07
C LYS A 640 14.47 57.81 10.44
N LEU A 641 15.12 56.92 9.68
CA LEU A 641 15.14 55.47 9.92
C LEU A 641 16.04 55.12 11.10
N LYS A 642 15.51 54.37 12.05
CA LYS A 642 16.22 53.90 13.26
C LYS A 642 16.45 52.42 13.22
N LEU A 643 17.47 51.96 13.92
CA LEU A 643 17.68 50.53 14.19
C LEU A 643 16.51 50.01 15.00
N GLY A 644 15.89 48.91 14.54
CA GLY A 644 14.70 48.33 15.18
C GLY A 644 13.37 48.71 14.54
N ASP A 645 13.36 49.62 13.55
CA ASP A 645 12.14 50.01 12.86
C ASP A 645 11.58 48.81 12.05
N ALA A 646 10.27 48.67 12.11
CA ALA A 646 9.55 47.65 11.35
C ALA A 646 9.31 48.13 9.92
N VAL A 647 9.76 47.33 8.96
CA VAL A 647 9.69 47.66 7.54
C VAL A 647 9.15 46.49 6.72
N LYS A 648 8.50 46.81 5.61
CA LYS A 648 8.14 45.84 4.60
C LYS A 648 9.06 46.00 3.40
N VAL A 649 9.71 44.92 3.00
CA VAL A 649 10.49 44.88 1.74
C VAL A 649 9.50 44.64 0.60
N VAL A 650 9.35 45.63 -0.27
CA VAL A 650 8.30 45.63 -1.31
C VAL A 650 8.58 44.57 -2.37
N SER A 651 9.83 44.42 -2.82
CA SER A 651 10.24 43.45 -3.82
C SER A 651 10.02 41.98 -3.38
N LEU A 652 10.18 41.72 -2.09
CA LEU A 652 10.03 40.36 -1.52
C LEU A 652 8.66 40.16 -0.85
N ASN A 653 7.89 41.23 -0.68
CA ASN A 653 6.60 41.24 0.06
C ASN A 653 6.72 40.63 1.48
N LEU A 654 7.91 40.76 2.09
CA LEU A 654 8.23 40.26 3.43
C LEU A 654 8.36 41.40 4.42
N ARG A 655 8.01 41.14 5.67
CA ARG A 655 8.17 42.07 6.78
C ARG A 655 9.45 41.73 7.52
N GLY A 656 10.17 42.78 7.98
CA GLY A 656 11.41 42.64 8.72
C GLY A 656 11.69 43.85 9.62
N ILE A 657 12.78 43.74 10.34
CA ILE A 657 13.26 44.80 11.26
C ILE A 657 14.59 45.30 10.72
N VAL A 658 14.77 46.63 10.72
CA VAL A 658 16.01 47.28 10.32
C VAL A 658 17.16 46.88 11.26
N SER A 659 18.16 46.21 10.72
CA SER A 659 19.32 45.65 11.45
C SER A 659 20.60 46.51 11.29
N SER A 660 20.63 47.45 10.32
CA SER A 660 21.71 48.40 10.14
C SER A 660 21.20 49.70 9.53
N LEU A 661 21.84 50.83 9.79
CA LEU A 661 21.53 52.11 9.10
C LEU A 661 22.00 52.09 7.65
N PRO A 662 21.32 52.83 6.73
CA PRO A 662 21.66 52.87 5.33
C PRO A 662 23.07 53.46 5.09
N ASN A 663 23.81 52.82 4.17
CA ASN A 663 25.11 53.33 3.74
C ASN A 663 24.97 54.50 2.73
N ALA A 664 26.09 55.03 2.25
CA ALA A 664 26.08 56.16 1.29
C ALA A 664 25.39 55.86 -0.05
N ARG A 665 25.11 54.58 -0.34
CA ARG A 665 24.36 54.10 -1.54
C ARG A 665 22.89 53.80 -1.25
N GLY A 666 22.47 53.94 0.02
CA GLY A 666 21.10 53.68 0.42
C GLY A 666 20.83 52.20 0.76
N ASP A 667 21.84 51.34 0.84
CA ASP A 667 21.65 49.92 1.17
C ASP A 667 21.76 49.72 2.69
N LEU A 668 20.90 48.90 3.23
CA LEU A 668 20.83 48.51 4.65
C LEU A 668 20.49 47.06 4.82
N PHE A 669 20.76 46.50 5.99
CA PHE A 669 20.37 45.14 6.34
C PHE A 669 19.04 45.11 7.07
N VAL A 670 18.13 44.26 6.61
CA VAL A 670 16.83 43.97 7.22
C VAL A 670 16.80 42.51 7.65
N GLN A 671 16.43 42.31 8.91
CA GLN A 671 16.20 40.98 9.50
C GLN A 671 14.76 40.57 9.27
N MET A 672 14.56 39.52 8.48
CA MET A 672 13.24 38.93 8.15
C MET A 672 13.17 37.51 8.72
N GLY A 673 12.70 37.38 9.95
CA GLY A 673 12.75 36.12 10.70
C GLY A 673 14.21 35.68 10.94
N ILE A 674 14.58 34.49 10.44
CA ILE A 674 15.97 33.95 10.53
C ILE A 674 16.89 34.45 9.41
N LEU A 675 16.37 35.12 8.39
CA LEU A 675 17.13 35.62 7.25
C LEU A 675 17.48 37.08 7.43
N ARG A 676 18.76 37.40 7.21
CA ARG A 676 19.28 38.77 7.16
C ARG A 676 19.70 39.10 5.73
N SER A 677 18.99 40.02 5.08
CA SER A 677 19.24 40.40 3.68
C SER A 677 19.60 41.88 3.56
N GLN A 678 20.48 42.19 2.61
CA GLN A 678 20.79 43.55 2.23
C GLN A 678 19.73 44.02 1.23
N VAL A 679 19.09 45.17 1.53
CA VAL A 679 18.01 45.77 0.72
C VAL A 679 18.26 47.28 0.58
N ASN A 680 17.79 47.86 -0.52
CA ASN A 680 17.90 49.29 -0.72
C ASN A 680 16.72 50.03 -0.04
N ILE A 681 16.97 51.21 0.51
CA ILE A 681 15.96 52.01 1.23
C ILE A 681 14.73 52.32 0.36
N ASN A 682 14.90 52.42 -0.98
CA ASN A 682 13.81 52.68 -1.90
C ASN A 682 12.82 51.50 -2.03
N ASP A 683 13.21 50.32 -1.59
CA ASP A 683 12.43 49.08 -1.60
C ASP A 683 11.76 48.80 -0.24
N LEU A 684 11.74 49.80 0.65
CA LEU A 684 11.17 49.68 2.00
C LEU A 684 9.94 50.56 2.19
N GLU A 685 8.97 50.03 2.91
CA GLU A 685 7.82 50.75 3.46
C GLU A 685 7.84 50.64 4.99
N LEU A 686 7.74 51.80 5.71
CA LEU A 686 7.59 51.81 7.17
C LEU A 686 6.22 51.30 7.59
N ILE A 687 6.22 50.41 8.60
CA ILE A 687 5.00 49.86 9.20
C ILE A 687 4.87 50.43 10.62
N ASP A 688 3.71 51.00 10.97
CA ASP A 688 3.46 51.48 12.34
C ASP A 688 3.52 50.31 13.34
N GLU A 689 4.14 50.50 14.51
CA GLU A 689 4.52 49.49 15.52
C GLU A 689 3.39 48.58 16.03
N GLN A 690 2.12 48.88 15.74
CA GLN A 690 0.97 48.10 16.23
C GLN A 690 0.72 46.76 15.47
N THR A 691 1.53 46.42 14.46
CA THR A 691 1.29 45.26 13.58
C THR A 691 2.39 44.19 13.60
N ILE A 692 3.37 44.27 14.51
CA ILE A 692 4.42 43.25 14.61
C ILE A 692 4.15 42.30 15.77
N SER A 693 3.17 41.43 15.61
CA SER A 693 3.10 40.12 16.29
C SER A 693 3.01 39.06 15.21
N GLY A 694 3.96 38.14 15.25
CA GLY A 694 4.22 37.13 14.23
C GLY A 694 3.00 36.38 13.76
N ASP A 695 3.21 35.78 12.58
CA ASP A 695 2.44 34.74 11.89
C ASP A 695 1.13 35.16 11.22
N GLY A 696 1.26 35.12 9.91
CA GLY A 696 0.18 35.35 8.97
C GLY A 696 -0.93 34.33 9.00
N VAL A 697 -2.07 34.74 9.58
CA VAL A 697 -3.38 34.23 9.16
C VAL A 697 -4.34 35.41 9.12
N PRO A 698 -5.10 35.64 8.04
CA PRO A 698 -6.05 36.75 7.97
C PRO A 698 -7.28 36.41 8.82
N ALA A 699 -7.46 37.16 9.92
CA ALA A 699 -8.67 37.12 10.73
C ALA A 699 -9.82 37.83 10.04
N MET A 700 -10.89 37.10 9.78
CA MET A 700 -12.18 37.57 9.35
C MET A 700 -12.79 38.54 10.42
N ARG A 701 -13.03 39.81 10.05
CA ARG A 701 -13.62 40.80 10.93
C ARG A 701 -15.10 40.53 11.16
N THR A 702 -15.46 40.09 12.34
CA THR A 702 -16.81 40.28 12.88
C THR A 702 -16.76 41.41 13.93
N LYS A 703 -17.54 42.42 13.71
CA LYS A 703 -17.70 43.53 14.67
C LYS A 703 -18.47 43.03 15.87
N GLN A 704 -17.84 43.03 17.07
CA GLN A 704 -18.57 43.17 18.32
C GLN A 704 -17.80 44.07 19.27
N LYS A 705 -18.49 45.13 19.78
CA LYS A 705 -18.02 46.01 20.82
C LYS A 705 -17.98 45.23 22.14
N GLY A 706 -16.85 45.28 22.82
CA GLY A 706 -16.74 44.78 24.20
C GLY A 706 -15.29 44.81 24.67
N ASN A 707 -15.08 45.63 25.67
CA ASN A 707 -13.90 45.89 26.49
C ASN A 707 -12.66 44.97 26.32
N GLY A 708 -11.60 45.58 25.85
CA GLY A 708 -10.34 44.95 25.57
C GLY A 708 -9.41 44.76 26.77
N SER A 709 -9.68 43.76 27.61
CA SER A 709 -8.68 43.30 28.58
C SER A 709 -8.44 41.78 28.58
N GLY A 710 -9.23 41.04 27.87
CA GLY A 710 -9.17 39.56 27.86
C GLY A 710 -8.26 38.90 26.82
N LYS A 711 -7.87 39.58 25.73
CA LYS A 711 -7.12 38.97 24.61
C LYS A 711 -5.59 38.96 24.73
N ILE A 712 -5.03 39.74 25.64
CA ILE A 712 -3.58 39.77 25.88
C ILE A 712 -3.14 38.63 26.84
N ARG A 713 -4.08 38.07 27.58
CA ARG A 713 -3.80 37.05 28.62
C ARG A 713 -3.48 35.68 28.07
N MET A 714 -3.99 35.29 26.92
CA MET A 714 -3.84 33.89 26.39
C MET A 714 -2.58 33.65 25.57
N SER A 715 -1.91 34.65 25.02
CA SER A 715 -0.73 34.43 24.14
C SER A 715 0.60 34.44 24.90
N LYS A 716 0.69 35.00 26.11
CA LYS A 716 1.93 35.01 26.90
C LYS A 716 2.05 33.82 27.86
N SER A 717 0.96 33.23 28.32
CA SER A 717 1.00 32.08 29.23
C SER A 717 1.56 30.78 28.59
N ALA A 718 1.54 30.68 27.28
CA ALA A 718 2.06 29.53 26.56
C ALA A 718 3.57 29.56 26.22
N SER A 719 4.25 30.70 26.48
CA SER A 719 5.65 30.89 26.08
C SER A 719 6.64 31.12 27.23
N VAL A 720 6.19 31.30 28.46
CA VAL A 720 7.08 31.54 29.62
C VAL A 720 7.32 30.22 30.36
N SER A 721 8.57 29.77 30.42
CA SER A 721 8.97 28.61 31.18
C SER A 721 8.67 28.78 32.68
N PRO A 722 8.17 27.77 33.39
CA PRO A 722 7.97 27.85 34.84
C PRO A 722 9.28 27.83 35.66
N GLU A 723 10.42 27.80 35.00
CA GLU A 723 11.73 27.74 35.61
C GLU A 723 12.73 28.64 34.87
N ILE A 724 13.60 29.34 35.65
CA ILE A 724 14.79 30.03 35.16
C ILE A 724 16.04 29.48 35.81
N ASN A 725 17.08 29.25 34.98
CA ASN A 725 18.39 28.76 35.46
C ASN A 725 19.43 29.91 35.45
N LEU A 726 19.95 30.23 36.63
CA LEU A 726 20.95 31.28 36.85
C LEU A 726 22.32 30.74 37.26
N ILE A 727 22.51 29.42 37.23
CA ILE A 727 23.79 28.77 37.62
C ILE A 727 24.91 29.26 36.71
N GLY A 728 26.06 29.61 37.33
CA GLY A 728 27.25 30.05 36.60
C GLY A 728 27.31 31.56 36.28
N LYS A 729 26.26 32.32 36.62
CA LYS A 729 26.21 33.80 36.48
C LYS A 729 26.65 34.51 37.74
N THR A 730 27.19 35.72 37.57
CA THR A 730 27.45 36.62 38.66
C THR A 730 26.14 37.26 39.15
N VAL A 731 26.12 37.83 40.38
CA VAL A 731 24.89 38.47 40.90
C VAL A 731 24.44 39.62 40.00
N ASP A 732 25.38 40.41 39.47
CA ASP A 732 25.09 41.56 38.61
C ASP A 732 24.53 41.20 37.25
N GLU A 733 24.86 40.01 36.75
CA GLU A 733 24.30 39.49 35.49
C GLU A 733 22.96 38.78 35.70
N ALA A 734 22.79 38.09 36.86
CA ALA A 734 21.60 37.31 37.14
C ALA A 734 20.38 38.16 37.52
N ILE A 735 20.56 39.32 38.21
CA ILE A 735 19.44 40.15 38.69
C ILE A 735 18.66 40.78 37.52
N PRO A 736 19.27 41.39 36.48
CA PRO A 736 18.50 41.91 35.35
C PRO A 736 17.72 40.86 34.59
N GLU A 737 18.27 39.65 34.44
CA GLU A 737 17.62 38.56 33.75
C GLU A 737 16.47 37.97 34.59
N LEU A 738 16.66 37.84 35.87
CA LEU A 738 15.63 37.42 36.83
C LEU A 738 14.45 38.40 36.81
N ASP A 739 14.74 39.70 36.82
CA ASP A 739 13.73 40.77 36.87
C ASP A 739 12.83 40.67 35.63
N LYS A 740 13.44 40.61 34.44
CA LYS A 740 12.73 40.39 33.19
C LYS A 740 11.88 39.13 33.17
N TYR A 741 12.44 38.01 33.64
CA TYR A 741 11.73 36.74 33.68
C TYR A 741 10.54 36.80 34.67
N LEU A 742 10.71 37.40 35.87
CA LEU A 742 9.64 37.49 36.85
C LEU A 742 8.51 38.41 36.38
N ASP A 743 8.81 39.48 35.65
CA ASP A 743 7.82 40.36 35.02
C ASP A 743 7.03 39.58 33.95
N ASP A 744 7.71 38.84 33.07
CA ASP A 744 7.07 38.01 32.06
C ASP A 744 6.22 36.90 32.68
N ALA A 745 6.70 36.26 33.75
CA ALA A 745 5.99 35.22 34.48
C ALA A 745 4.73 35.76 35.20
N TYR A 746 4.84 36.93 35.81
CA TYR A 746 3.71 37.62 36.44
C TYR A 746 2.65 38.06 35.43
N LEU A 747 3.06 38.60 34.27
CA LEU A 747 2.17 38.92 33.16
C LEU A 747 1.53 37.72 32.51
N ALA A 748 2.19 36.59 32.53
CA ALA A 748 1.67 35.29 32.08
C ALA A 748 0.72 34.62 33.08
N HIS A 749 0.50 35.22 34.26
CA HIS A 749 -0.31 34.70 35.38
C HIS A 749 0.12 33.32 35.89
N LEU A 750 1.43 33.07 35.94
CA LEU A 750 1.95 31.86 36.61
C LEU A 750 1.78 32.02 38.12
N GLU A 751 1.22 31.03 38.79
CA GLU A 751 1.03 31.09 40.23
C GLU A 751 2.37 30.94 40.99
N LYS A 752 3.26 30.08 40.45
CA LYS A 752 4.58 29.77 41.05
C LYS A 752 5.62 29.63 39.97
N VAL A 753 6.85 30.04 40.24
CA VAL A 753 8.02 29.80 39.37
C VAL A 753 9.24 29.36 40.19
N ARG A 754 10.14 28.62 39.53
CA ARG A 754 11.37 28.09 40.10
C ARG A 754 12.57 28.93 39.62
N VAL A 755 13.40 29.38 40.57
CA VAL A 755 14.63 30.13 40.30
C VAL A 755 15.80 29.27 40.76
N VAL A 756 16.52 28.70 39.79
CA VAL A 756 17.68 27.80 40.06
C VAL A 756 18.96 28.63 40.11
N HIS A 757 19.58 28.73 41.30
CA HIS A 757 20.80 29.52 41.54
C HIS A 757 21.99 28.66 42.02
N GLY A 758 21.77 27.36 42.23
CA GLY A 758 22.81 26.40 42.69
C GLY A 758 23.14 26.55 44.17
N ARG A 759 23.94 25.58 44.68
CA ARG A 759 24.36 25.49 46.09
C ARG A 759 25.64 26.27 46.41
N GLY A 760 26.48 26.67 45.45
CA GLY A 760 27.79 27.30 45.60
C GLY A 760 28.05 28.07 46.90
N THR A 761 28.78 29.21 46.87
CA THR A 761 29.08 30.04 48.02
C THR A 761 27.88 30.73 48.64
N GLY A 762 26.70 30.63 48.04
CA GLY A 762 25.47 31.28 48.48
C GLY A 762 25.34 32.77 48.10
N ALA A 763 26.29 33.33 47.43
CA ALA A 763 26.26 34.72 46.99
C ALA A 763 25.09 35.02 46.07
N LEU A 764 24.87 34.17 45.04
CA LEU A 764 23.78 34.28 44.10
C LEU A 764 22.40 34.11 44.74
N ARG A 765 22.28 33.11 45.66
CA ARG A 765 21.06 32.92 46.45
C ARG A 765 20.72 34.15 47.26
N ASN A 766 21.71 34.70 47.98
CA ASN A 766 21.50 35.90 48.81
C ASN A 766 21.10 37.11 47.93
N GLY A 767 21.73 37.30 46.78
CA GLY A 767 21.38 38.37 45.80
C GLY A 767 19.95 38.19 45.29
N VAL A 768 19.56 37.02 44.90
CA VAL A 768 18.20 36.67 44.45
C VAL A 768 17.18 36.96 45.55
N HIS A 769 17.42 36.48 46.79
CA HIS A 769 16.50 36.71 47.91
C HIS A 769 16.39 38.18 48.28
N GLN A 770 17.49 38.95 48.23
CA GLN A 770 17.47 40.39 48.49
C GLN A 770 16.68 41.16 47.41
N HIS A 771 16.77 40.72 46.17
CA HIS A 771 16.01 41.31 45.06
C HIS A 771 14.52 40.97 45.15
N LEU A 772 14.15 39.72 45.42
CA LEU A 772 12.74 39.28 45.55
C LEU A 772 11.99 40.02 46.67
N ARG A 773 12.65 40.42 47.74
CA ARG A 773 12.04 41.19 48.84
C ARG A 773 11.62 42.62 48.41
N LYS A 774 12.18 43.15 47.33
CA LYS A 774 11.89 44.49 46.80
C LYS A 774 10.72 44.51 45.84
N LEU A 775 10.33 43.36 45.29
CA LEU A 775 9.31 43.23 44.29
C LEU A 775 7.90 43.19 44.90
N LYS A 776 7.03 44.13 44.53
CA LYS A 776 5.68 44.25 45.12
C LYS A 776 4.69 43.17 44.69
N TYR A 777 4.94 42.50 43.56
CA TYR A 777 4.07 41.45 42.99
C TYR A 777 4.46 40.04 43.48
N VAL A 778 5.55 39.88 44.18
CA VAL A 778 5.90 38.63 44.83
C VAL A 778 5.15 38.52 46.17
N LYS A 779 4.41 37.41 46.35
CA LYS A 779 3.64 37.11 47.57
C LYS A 779 4.51 36.47 48.64
N SER A 780 5.26 35.46 48.25
CA SER A 780 6.19 34.76 49.13
C SER A 780 7.27 34.03 48.31
N PHE A 781 8.40 33.73 48.95
CA PHE A 781 9.41 32.87 48.36
C PHE A 781 10.05 32.03 49.48
N HIS A 782 10.45 30.79 49.12
CA HIS A 782 11.12 29.86 50.04
C HIS A 782 12.12 29.01 49.24
N LEU A 783 13.06 28.39 49.95
CA LEU A 783 13.95 27.43 49.32
C LEU A 783 13.16 26.15 48.97
N GLY A 784 13.56 25.49 47.88
CA GLY A 784 12.95 24.23 47.50
C GLY A 784 13.06 23.16 48.56
N GLU A 785 12.01 22.34 48.69
CA GLU A 785 11.97 21.17 49.55
C GLU A 785 12.62 19.95 48.90
N PHE A 786 12.68 18.83 49.61
CA PHE A 786 13.23 17.57 49.09
C PHE A 786 12.43 17.13 47.86
N GLY A 787 13.10 17.04 46.71
CA GLY A 787 12.49 16.77 45.38
C GLY A 787 12.26 18.01 44.51
N GLU A 788 12.33 19.24 45.05
CA GLU A 788 12.19 20.49 44.33
C GLU A 788 13.53 21.18 44.01
N GLY A 789 14.66 20.55 44.32
CA GLY A 789 16.04 21.07 44.10
C GLY A 789 16.71 21.60 45.36
N ASP A 790 16.17 21.36 46.54
CA ASP A 790 16.72 21.70 47.88
C ASP A 790 17.20 23.18 47.98
N SER A 791 18.30 23.38 48.70
CA SER A 791 18.92 24.71 48.94
C SER A 791 19.51 25.39 47.67
N GLY A 792 19.48 24.73 46.50
CA GLY A 792 19.96 25.29 45.26
C GLY A 792 18.88 25.98 44.40
N VAL A 793 17.62 25.91 44.83
CA VAL A 793 16.46 26.47 44.15
C VAL A 793 15.63 27.35 45.06
N THR A 794 15.07 28.44 44.59
CA THR A 794 14.07 29.25 45.26
C THR A 794 12.75 29.19 44.54
N ILE A 795 11.68 28.83 45.21
CA ILE A 795 10.30 28.87 44.69
C ILE A 795 9.73 30.24 45.00
N VAL A 796 9.25 30.91 43.97
CA VAL A 796 8.63 32.23 44.06
C VAL A 796 7.15 32.10 43.78
N THR A 797 6.29 32.63 44.66
CA THR A 797 4.83 32.65 44.48
C THR A 797 4.39 34.09 44.30
N PHE A 798 3.60 34.35 43.27
CA PHE A 798 3.07 35.67 42.95
C PHE A 798 1.75 35.95 43.69
N LYS A 799 1.40 37.23 43.74
CA LYS A 799 0.15 37.70 44.38
C LYS A 799 -1.06 37.46 43.49
#